data_a6a57c99d2a38db9cc9a79028ddeb9a3
#
_entry.id   a6a57c99d2a38db9cc9a79028ddeb9a3
#
_cell.length_a   1.000
_cell.length_b   1.000
_cell.length_c   1.000
_cell.angle_alpha   90.00
_cell.angle_beta   90.00
_cell.angle_gamma   90.00
#
_symmetry.space_group_name_H-M   'P 1'
#
loop_
_entity.id
_entity.type
_entity.pdbx_description
1 polymer ?
#
loop_
_entity_poly.entity_id
_entity_poly.type
_entity_poly.pdbx_seq_one_letter_code
_entity_poly.pdbx_strand_id
1 'polypeptide(L)'
;CCSGTYKNNYQLCCGIKDVHAQFSVKGTLVDSLTHESEPYATIRISLDKSPEKPVRMNVTDAKGKFQEKLPQTGNYTLQITSVGKRTVVRRFSITNNQRVANLGTLYTCDDAQMLKGVEVVAQKPLVKAEIDKISYSIEDDPDSKTNTTLEMLRKVPLVTVDGEDNIQVNGSSNFKVHVNGKPNTLMSNNPKEVLRSLPANSVKSIEVITEPGAKYDAEGIGGILNIITTDAKMQGYNVTLGANVNNMGLSGYGYGTVQVGKLTLTGNYSYNHQNQPRSLSDSEREDFTSTDYRHLLTQGSSKSTGNFQFGNIEGSYEIDTLNLITFSANVFGGKFDTHGDSRTIMSDNDWKERYSYQTLNRSISQFGNIGINADYQHSFKKKGEYLTLSYKFNNSPNNNEADTDYDEMKDVPFNLLHQYFENDAHTAEHTAQIDYVNPLNEKHYIDAGMKYIFRENYSDSRYFLENTQGEMEASQDLSSKYQQGQHILAAYADYQLKWKKFGAKAGVRYEHTFMDVEYDYIPERNFKAGFDDVVPTLNLSYMLGTSATLRANYNMRINRPGIWYLNPFRDTSNPTSISYGNPDLDTEKAHILGMTFNTFSAKFSLNANLTYTFTNNGIERYSFMNNGVQENTYGNVGKSQRTRLALWMNWNPGSTTRLSLNTSGSYSDFQSKELNSRNSGFAGEVFANIQQTIPWELRLSFYGGGSTPYISLQGKGSSFYYYGVNLNRSFLKDKRLNISLFASNIFQKYNSYSNEVWTDTFRSWSKNSYPSRRYGISISWRFGELKTQVKKTQRSITNDDVKAGGDNKSGGSMQ
;
A
#
# COMPACT_ATOMS: atom_id res chain seq x y z
N CYS A 1 23.79 40.38 -44.17
CA CYS A 1 23.81 41.26 -45.37
C CYS A 1 25.28 41.50 -45.75
N CYS A 2 25.55 41.30 -47.06
CA CYS A 2 26.65 41.82 -47.89
C CYS A 2 28.04 41.25 -47.59
N SER A 3 28.56 40.27 -48.32
CA SER A 3 29.05 40.31 -49.71
C SER A 3 30.17 41.34 -49.91
N GLY A 4 31.33 40.88 -50.32
CA GLY A 4 32.40 41.68 -50.86
C GLY A 4 33.68 40.93 -51.11
N THR A 5 33.77 40.28 -52.25
CA THR A 5 34.98 39.81 -53.00
C THR A 5 35.89 40.98 -53.29
N TYR A 6 37.21 40.78 -53.24
CA TYR A 6 38.14 41.22 -54.34
C TYR A 6 39.48 40.46 -54.29
N LYS A 7 39.97 40.28 -55.48
CA LYS A 7 41.12 39.53 -56.01
C LYS A 7 42.46 40.23 -55.93
N ASN A 8 43.54 39.37 -55.95
CA ASN A 8 44.80 39.48 -56.65
C ASN A 8 45.77 40.62 -56.33
N ASN A 9 46.96 40.35 -55.91
CA ASN A 9 48.08 40.33 -56.88
C ASN A 9 49.36 39.79 -56.24
N TYR A 10 50.12 39.14 -57.06
CA TYR A 10 51.52 38.62 -56.96
C TYR A 10 52.56 39.60 -56.53
N GLN A 11 53.54 39.21 -55.72
CA GLN A 11 54.95 39.45 -56.08
C GLN A 11 55.82 38.47 -55.33
N LEU A 12 56.59 37.70 -56.11
CA LEU A 12 57.75 36.94 -55.71
C LEU A 12 58.86 37.82 -55.05
N CYS A 13 59.42 37.37 -53.94
CA CYS A 13 60.74 37.61 -53.56
C CYS A 13 61.34 36.42 -52.83
N CYS A 14 62.47 35.95 -53.35
CA CYS A 14 63.32 34.87 -52.89
C CYS A 14 63.80 34.99 -51.47
N GLY A 15 63.83 33.83 -50.85
CA GLY A 15 64.92 33.29 -50.07
C GLY A 15 65.26 33.90 -48.75
N ILE A 16 65.05 33.12 -47.74
CA ILE A 16 66.08 32.65 -46.79
C ILE A 16 65.34 31.64 -45.92
N LYS A 17 65.67 30.35 -45.96
CA LYS A 17 65.31 29.37 -45.01
C LYS A 17 66.02 29.69 -43.70
N ASP A 18 65.34 30.41 -42.83
CA ASP A 18 65.63 30.42 -41.38
C ASP A 18 65.18 29.07 -40.82
N VAL A 19 66.07 28.15 -40.64
CA VAL A 19 65.97 26.95 -39.82
C VAL A 19 65.88 27.44 -38.37
N HIS A 20 64.73 27.94 -37.93
CA HIS A 20 64.49 28.19 -36.51
C HIS A 20 64.47 26.83 -35.85
N ALA A 21 65.54 26.53 -35.18
CA ALA A 21 65.59 25.34 -34.32
C ALA A 21 64.47 25.34 -33.32
N GLN A 22 63.46 24.45 -33.49
CA GLN A 22 62.28 24.37 -32.69
C GLN A 22 62.59 23.85 -31.29
N PHE A 23 62.30 24.61 -30.27
CA PHE A 23 62.29 24.13 -28.88
C PHE A 23 61.02 23.27 -28.64
N SER A 24 61.15 22.13 -27.95
CA SER A 24 59.97 21.28 -27.65
C SER A 24 60.17 20.49 -26.36
N VAL A 25 59.03 20.08 -25.80
CA VAL A 25 58.98 19.16 -24.68
C VAL A 25 58.08 17.96 -25.06
N LYS A 26 58.50 16.76 -24.67
CA LYS A 26 57.75 15.52 -24.93
C LYS A 26 57.75 14.60 -23.73
N GLY A 27 56.73 13.74 -23.63
CA GLY A 27 56.62 12.75 -22.59
C GLY A 27 55.38 11.82 -22.81
N THR A 28 55.19 10.87 -21.92
CA THR A 28 54.03 9.94 -21.93
C THR A 28 53.47 9.91 -20.56
N LEU A 29 52.12 9.97 -20.44
CA LEU A 29 51.36 9.89 -19.19
C LEU A 29 50.80 8.49 -19.05
N VAL A 30 50.97 7.88 -17.88
CA VAL A 30 50.53 6.50 -17.56
C VAL A 30 49.98 6.47 -16.16
N ASP A 31 48.97 5.68 -15.94
CA ASP A 31 48.42 5.42 -14.59
C ASP A 31 49.43 4.62 -13.76
N SER A 32 49.67 5.01 -12.52
CA SER A 32 50.64 4.39 -11.62
C SER A 32 50.26 3.01 -11.11
N LEU A 33 48.96 2.66 -11.12
CA LEU A 33 48.43 1.39 -10.63
C LEU A 33 48.21 0.38 -11.76
N THR A 34 47.56 0.84 -12.86
CA THR A 34 47.22 -0.05 -13.98
C THR A 34 48.27 -0.14 -15.03
N HIS A 35 49.24 0.80 -15.03
CA HIS A 35 50.25 0.99 -16.07
C HIS A 35 49.68 1.22 -17.49
N GLU A 36 48.41 1.56 -17.58
CA GLU A 36 47.74 1.91 -18.83
C GLU A 36 48.02 3.38 -19.20
N SER A 37 47.96 3.68 -20.48
CA SER A 37 48.15 5.05 -20.99
C SER A 37 46.95 5.92 -20.58
N GLU A 38 47.24 7.17 -20.16
CA GLU A 38 46.20 8.16 -19.81
C GLU A 38 45.94 9.09 -21.01
N PRO A 39 44.90 8.81 -21.82
CA PRO A 39 44.56 9.61 -23.00
C PRO A 39 43.80 10.89 -22.61
N TYR A 40 43.96 11.89 -23.47
CA TYR A 40 43.20 13.17 -23.40
C TYR A 40 43.34 13.96 -22.09
N ALA A 41 44.38 13.73 -21.31
CA ALA A 41 44.70 14.53 -20.15
C ALA A 41 45.13 15.95 -20.57
N THR A 42 44.60 16.94 -19.90
CA THR A 42 44.91 18.35 -20.22
C THR A 42 46.31 18.72 -19.80
N ILE A 43 47.08 19.26 -20.73
CA ILE A 43 48.47 19.72 -20.57
C ILE A 43 48.46 21.23 -20.55
N ARG A 44 49.08 21.81 -19.54
CA ARG A 44 49.29 23.25 -19.39
C ARG A 44 50.80 23.48 -19.15
N ILE A 45 51.43 24.30 -20.00
CA ILE A 45 52.82 24.66 -19.90
C ILE A 45 52.92 26.17 -19.68
N SER A 46 53.62 26.61 -18.62
CA SER A 46 53.83 28.00 -18.27
C SER A 46 55.30 28.27 -18.02
N LEU A 47 55.77 29.51 -18.24
CA LEU A 47 57.09 29.95 -17.77
C LEU A 47 57.06 30.11 -16.23
N ASP A 48 58.10 29.71 -15.54
CA ASP A 48 58.20 29.81 -14.08
C ASP A 48 58.10 31.28 -13.61
N LYS A 49 58.51 32.26 -14.47
CA LYS A 49 58.35 33.69 -14.22
C LYS A 49 56.94 34.24 -14.36
N SER A 50 56.04 33.47 -14.97
CA SER A 50 54.65 33.88 -15.24
C SER A 50 53.73 32.66 -15.20
N PRO A 51 53.54 32.02 -14.04
CA PRO A 51 52.85 30.76 -13.89
C PRO A 51 51.32 30.85 -14.23
N GLU A 52 50.75 32.05 -14.10
CA GLU A 52 49.33 32.29 -14.41
C GLU A 52 49.03 32.32 -15.92
N LYS A 53 50.04 32.58 -16.77
CA LYS A 53 49.85 32.64 -18.22
C LYS A 53 50.43 31.42 -18.92
N PRO A 54 49.61 30.47 -19.38
CA PRO A 54 50.12 29.32 -20.11
C PRO A 54 50.70 29.77 -21.49
N VAL A 55 51.88 29.27 -21.83
CA VAL A 55 52.47 29.46 -23.15
C VAL A 55 52.00 28.40 -24.13
N ARG A 56 51.54 27.26 -23.63
CA ARG A 56 50.89 26.16 -24.37
C ARG A 56 49.82 25.47 -23.52
N MET A 57 48.73 25.12 -24.18
CA MET A 57 47.72 24.20 -23.66
C MET A 57 47.32 23.21 -24.75
N ASN A 58 47.29 21.94 -24.40
CA ASN A 58 46.89 20.83 -25.27
C ASN A 58 46.41 19.64 -24.46
N VAL A 59 46.18 18.50 -25.11
CA VAL A 59 45.83 17.24 -24.45
C VAL A 59 46.76 16.11 -24.88
N THR A 60 46.91 15.08 -24.06
CA THR A 60 47.62 13.84 -24.45
C THR A 60 46.86 13.12 -25.57
N ASP A 61 47.59 12.40 -26.45
CA ASP A 61 46.98 11.60 -27.50
C ASP A 61 46.30 10.31 -26.93
N ALA A 62 45.71 9.48 -27.80
CA ALA A 62 45.08 8.21 -27.40
C ALA A 62 46.03 7.19 -26.73
N LYS A 63 47.35 7.43 -26.83
CA LYS A 63 48.42 6.61 -26.21
C LYS A 63 49.08 7.33 -25.02
N GLY A 64 48.44 8.38 -24.48
CA GLY A 64 48.97 9.16 -23.37
C GLY A 64 50.23 9.99 -23.74
N LYS A 65 50.60 10.12 -25.00
CA LYS A 65 51.80 10.85 -25.43
C LYS A 65 51.49 12.30 -25.70
N PHE A 66 52.50 13.15 -25.46
CA PHE A 66 52.46 14.56 -25.84
C PHE A 66 53.77 15.04 -26.37
N GLN A 67 53.73 16.00 -27.29
CA GLN A 67 54.91 16.74 -27.79
C GLN A 67 54.49 18.18 -28.13
N GLU A 68 54.99 19.15 -27.34
CA GLU A 68 54.62 20.55 -27.47
C GLU A 68 55.80 21.41 -27.90
N LYS A 69 55.58 22.35 -28.84
CA LYS A 69 56.56 23.35 -29.29
C LYS A 69 56.55 24.54 -28.35
N LEU A 70 57.72 24.98 -27.94
CA LEU A 70 57.91 26.09 -27.02
C LEU A 70 58.49 27.32 -27.76
N PRO A 71 58.08 28.55 -27.34
CA PRO A 71 58.43 29.77 -28.09
C PRO A 71 59.88 30.23 -27.87
N GLN A 72 60.51 29.94 -26.72
CA GLN A 72 61.80 30.46 -26.30
C GLN A 72 62.55 29.56 -25.33
N THR A 73 63.79 29.90 -25.03
CA THR A 73 64.53 29.29 -23.92
C THR A 73 64.02 29.79 -22.56
N GLY A 74 64.08 28.94 -21.53
CA GLY A 74 63.68 29.32 -20.18
C GLY A 74 63.29 28.12 -19.28
N ASN A 75 62.98 28.41 -18.05
CA ASN A 75 62.44 27.45 -17.11
C ASN A 75 60.95 27.39 -17.21
N TYR A 76 60.41 26.18 -17.34
CA TYR A 76 58.97 25.90 -17.55
C TYR A 76 58.41 24.97 -16.47
N THR A 77 57.17 25.19 -16.15
CA THR A 77 56.38 24.27 -15.37
C THR A 77 55.30 23.65 -16.25
N LEU A 78 55.33 22.31 -16.35
CA LEU A 78 54.31 21.49 -16.94
C LEU A 78 53.34 21.06 -15.86
N GLN A 79 52.01 21.29 -16.08
CA GLN A 79 50.91 20.74 -15.28
C GLN A 79 50.08 19.83 -16.18
N ILE A 80 49.79 18.60 -15.71
CA ILE A 80 48.90 17.69 -16.43
C ILE A 80 47.76 17.34 -15.49
N THR A 81 46.51 17.55 -15.94
CA THR A 81 45.31 17.25 -15.20
C THR A 81 44.45 16.22 -15.97
N SER A 82 44.06 15.14 -15.28
CA SER A 82 43.10 14.15 -15.77
C SER A 82 41.97 14.00 -14.76
N VAL A 83 40.78 13.65 -15.23
CA VAL A 83 39.59 13.54 -14.36
C VAL A 83 39.79 12.44 -13.33
N GLY A 84 39.58 12.75 -12.05
CA GLY A 84 39.75 11.78 -10.94
C GLY A 84 41.19 11.49 -10.54
N LYS A 85 42.21 12.17 -11.14
CA LYS A 85 43.64 11.97 -10.86
C LYS A 85 44.26 13.21 -10.22
N ARG A 86 45.28 13.00 -9.42
CA ARG A 86 46.12 14.12 -8.90
C ARG A 86 46.82 14.82 -10.02
N THR A 87 46.88 16.15 -9.99
CA THR A 87 47.61 16.97 -10.94
C THR A 87 49.11 16.62 -10.89
N VAL A 88 49.65 16.21 -12.05
CA VAL A 88 51.08 15.98 -12.20
C VAL A 88 51.78 17.29 -12.53
N VAL A 89 52.73 17.70 -11.72
CA VAL A 89 53.53 18.91 -11.92
C VAL A 89 54.98 18.54 -12.14
N ARG A 90 55.62 19.04 -13.25
CA ARG A 90 57.03 18.84 -13.56
C ARG A 90 57.65 20.15 -14.00
N ARG A 91 58.82 20.45 -13.49
CA ARG A 91 59.64 21.57 -13.93
C ARG A 91 60.72 21.06 -14.86
N PHE A 92 61.03 21.81 -15.90
CA PHE A 92 62.08 21.51 -16.87
C PHE A 92 62.65 22.80 -17.46
N SER A 93 63.84 22.72 -18.03
CA SER A 93 64.53 23.87 -18.65
C SER A 93 64.81 23.59 -20.14
N ILE A 94 64.65 24.63 -20.95
CA ILE A 94 65.04 24.65 -22.34
C ILE A 94 66.20 25.66 -22.52
N THR A 95 67.32 25.19 -23.06
CA THR A 95 68.51 26.02 -23.35
C THR A 95 68.87 25.89 -24.80
N ASN A 96 69.74 26.79 -25.26
CA ASN A 96 70.25 26.69 -26.66
C ASN A 96 71.03 25.38 -26.96
N ASN A 97 71.62 24.76 -25.92
CA ASN A 97 72.33 23.49 -26.04
C ASN A 97 71.38 22.26 -25.81
N GLN A 98 70.28 22.44 -25.14
CA GLN A 98 69.27 21.39 -24.90
C GLN A 98 67.88 21.87 -25.38
N ARG A 99 67.63 21.72 -26.66
CA ARG A 99 66.44 22.24 -27.34
C ARG A 99 65.20 21.38 -27.19
N VAL A 100 65.30 20.12 -26.77
CA VAL A 100 64.22 19.17 -26.56
C VAL A 100 64.33 18.64 -25.16
N ALA A 101 63.30 18.91 -24.36
CA ALA A 101 63.12 18.29 -23.04
C ALA A 101 62.30 16.99 -23.17
N ASN A 102 62.95 15.86 -22.94
CA ASN A 102 62.26 14.57 -22.85
C ASN A 102 61.96 14.25 -21.38
N LEU A 103 60.71 14.30 -20.96
CA LEU A 103 60.29 14.06 -19.55
C LEU A 103 60.08 12.59 -19.26
N GLY A 104 60.21 11.71 -20.24
CA GLY A 104 60.01 10.27 -20.08
C GLY A 104 58.55 9.91 -19.77
N THR A 105 58.36 8.87 -18.96
CA THR A 105 57.05 8.45 -18.49
C THR A 105 56.72 9.19 -17.20
N LEU A 106 55.55 9.84 -17.19
CA LEU A 106 54.98 10.53 -16.02
C LEU A 106 53.82 9.68 -15.50
N TYR A 107 53.72 9.55 -14.20
CA TYR A 107 52.71 8.71 -13.56
C TYR A 107 51.61 9.55 -12.90
N THR A 108 50.37 9.18 -13.15
CA THR A 108 49.20 9.69 -12.42
C THR A 108 48.79 8.76 -11.30
N CYS A 109 48.17 9.27 -10.26
CA CYS A 109 47.54 8.47 -9.20
C CYS A 109 46.18 9.05 -8.89
N ASP A 110 45.27 8.21 -8.36
CA ASP A 110 43.93 8.62 -7.99
C ASP A 110 43.94 9.71 -6.88
N ASP A 111 43.11 10.73 -7.01
CA ASP A 111 42.96 11.76 -5.99
C ASP A 111 41.81 11.41 -5.04
N ALA A 112 42.16 10.74 -3.94
CA ALA A 112 41.22 10.38 -2.89
C ALA A 112 40.54 11.60 -2.20
N GLN A 113 41.03 12.81 -2.42
CA GLN A 113 40.44 14.03 -1.86
C GLN A 113 39.39 14.69 -2.79
N MET A 114 39.41 14.40 -4.09
CA MET A 114 38.42 14.95 -5.03
C MET A 114 37.01 14.31 -4.93
N LEU A 115 36.83 13.24 -4.16
CA LEU A 115 35.53 12.63 -3.86
C LEU A 115 34.68 13.40 -2.82
N LYS A 116 35.11 14.57 -2.36
CA LYS A 116 34.34 15.56 -1.62
C LYS A 116 33.82 16.71 -2.49
N GLY A 117 33.64 16.47 -3.78
CA GLY A 117 32.92 17.35 -4.67
C GLY A 117 31.45 17.27 -4.37
N VAL A 118 30.81 18.40 -4.10
CA VAL A 118 29.38 18.69 -3.95
C VAL A 118 28.51 17.52 -4.40
N GLU A 119 28.07 16.70 -3.44
CA GLU A 119 27.00 15.74 -3.65
C GLU A 119 25.74 16.56 -3.89
N VAL A 120 25.43 16.83 -5.14
CA VAL A 120 24.09 17.22 -5.55
C VAL A 120 23.27 15.96 -5.29
N VAL A 121 22.76 15.82 -4.08
CA VAL A 121 21.76 14.83 -3.74
C VAL A 121 20.51 15.24 -4.51
N ALA A 122 20.43 14.84 -5.77
CA ALA A 122 19.20 14.85 -6.51
C ALA A 122 18.25 13.96 -5.69
N GLN A 123 17.23 14.55 -5.06
CA GLN A 123 16.22 13.77 -4.37
C GLN A 123 15.64 12.79 -5.39
N LYS A 124 15.84 11.50 -5.15
CA LYS A 124 15.23 10.46 -5.98
C LYS A 124 13.72 10.67 -5.97
N PRO A 125 13.05 10.55 -7.11
CA PRO A 125 11.61 10.62 -7.14
C PRO A 125 11.05 9.49 -6.27
N LEU A 126 10.15 9.83 -5.34
CA LEU A 126 9.54 8.84 -4.44
C LEU A 126 8.57 7.90 -5.15
N VAL A 127 8.13 8.26 -6.34
CA VAL A 127 7.13 7.49 -7.09
C VAL A 127 7.69 7.07 -8.43
N LYS A 128 7.41 5.81 -8.78
CA LYS A 128 7.73 5.21 -10.08
C LYS A 128 6.46 4.57 -10.65
N ALA A 129 6.12 4.88 -11.89
CA ALA A 129 5.04 4.21 -12.60
C ALA A 129 5.60 3.07 -13.46
N GLU A 130 4.92 1.94 -13.43
CA GLU A 130 5.15 0.78 -14.30
C GLU A 130 3.89 0.49 -15.12
N ILE A 131 3.88 -0.55 -15.95
CA ILE A 131 2.76 -0.83 -16.88
C ILE A 131 1.46 -1.11 -16.11
N ASP A 132 1.52 -1.79 -14.99
CA ASP A 132 0.38 -2.31 -14.23
C ASP A 132 0.32 -1.79 -12.78
N LYS A 133 1.30 -1.00 -12.34
CA LYS A 133 1.39 -0.53 -10.94
C LYS A 133 2.06 0.84 -10.79
N ILE A 134 1.83 1.45 -9.65
CA ILE A 134 2.56 2.63 -9.16
C ILE A 134 3.29 2.22 -7.89
N SER A 135 4.58 2.52 -7.80
CA SER A 135 5.43 2.22 -6.65
C SER A 135 5.82 3.50 -5.92
N TYR A 136 5.56 3.57 -4.62
CA TYR A 136 6.00 4.65 -3.73
C TYR A 136 7.17 4.17 -2.89
N SER A 137 8.33 4.84 -2.97
CA SER A 137 9.52 4.52 -2.18
C SER A 137 9.37 5.00 -0.75
N ILE A 138 9.11 4.10 0.17
CA ILE A 138 9.06 4.38 1.61
C ILE A 138 10.49 4.56 2.16
N GLU A 139 11.45 3.76 1.68
CA GLU A 139 12.85 3.81 2.11
C GLU A 139 13.49 5.18 1.87
N ASP A 140 13.18 5.82 0.74
CA ASP A 140 13.69 7.14 0.38
C ASP A 140 12.89 8.30 1.03
N ASP A 141 11.71 8.01 1.64
CA ASP A 141 10.94 9.01 2.38
C ASP A 141 11.46 9.15 3.82
N PRO A 142 11.95 10.32 4.22
CA PRO A 142 12.47 10.55 5.55
C PRO A 142 11.50 10.27 6.70
N ASP A 143 10.17 10.42 6.48
CA ASP A 143 9.15 10.17 7.49
C ASP A 143 8.99 8.67 7.82
N SER A 144 9.48 7.79 6.95
CA SER A 144 9.44 6.34 7.19
C SER A 144 10.19 5.90 8.45
N LYS A 145 11.10 6.73 8.95
CA LYS A 145 11.94 6.41 10.10
C LYS A 145 11.20 6.37 11.43
N THR A 146 10.08 7.06 11.51
CA THR A 146 9.33 7.25 12.76
C THR A 146 7.86 6.98 12.64
N ASN A 147 7.32 6.98 11.43
CA ASN A 147 5.92 6.72 11.18
C ASN A 147 5.64 5.21 11.07
N THR A 148 4.39 4.86 11.25
CA THR A 148 3.87 3.53 10.92
C THR A 148 3.64 3.42 9.41
N THR A 149 3.52 2.22 8.91
CA THR A 149 3.18 2.00 7.50
C THR A 149 1.81 2.58 7.16
N LEU A 150 0.85 2.52 8.08
CA LEU A 150 -0.47 3.14 7.92
C LEU A 150 -0.40 4.66 7.70
N GLU A 151 0.43 5.35 8.48
CA GLU A 151 0.63 6.79 8.32
C GLU A 151 1.29 7.14 6.98
N MET A 152 2.22 6.29 6.52
CA MET A 152 2.85 6.47 5.21
C MET A 152 1.90 6.22 4.04
N LEU A 153 0.87 5.38 4.20
CA LEU A 153 -0.14 5.15 3.15
C LEU A 153 -0.84 6.42 2.71
N ARG A 154 -1.00 7.42 3.60
CA ARG A 154 -1.60 8.72 3.26
C ARG A 154 -0.85 9.48 2.17
N LYS A 155 0.43 9.14 1.95
CA LYS A 155 1.30 9.73 0.94
C LYS A 155 1.35 8.90 -0.35
N VAL A 156 0.83 7.69 -0.34
CA VAL A 156 0.87 6.77 -1.47
C VAL A 156 -0.17 7.17 -2.51
N PRO A 157 0.18 7.28 -3.80
CA PRO A 157 -0.79 7.56 -4.86
C PRO A 157 -1.94 6.56 -4.86
N LEU A 158 -3.17 7.04 -5.12
CA LEU A 158 -4.39 6.24 -5.20
C LEU A 158 -4.81 5.52 -3.91
N VAL A 159 -4.15 5.79 -2.79
CA VAL A 159 -4.53 5.30 -1.47
C VAL A 159 -5.06 6.47 -0.65
N THR A 160 -6.21 6.28 -0.03
CA THR A 160 -6.76 7.20 0.95
C THR A 160 -6.91 6.51 2.29
N VAL A 161 -6.60 7.21 3.36
CA VAL A 161 -6.78 6.74 4.73
C VAL A 161 -7.62 7.78 5.44
N ASP A 162 -8.81 7.40 5.81
CA ASP A 162 -9.77 8.31 6.43
C ASP A 162 -9.44 8.63 7.90
N GLY A 163 -10.30 9.40 8.55
CA GLY A 163 -10.09 9.80 9.95
C GLY A 163 -10.27 8.67 10.96
N GLU A 164 -10.90 7.58 10.56
CA GLU A 164 -11.01 6.33 11.34
C GLU A 164 -9.88 5.35 11.03
N ASP A 165 -8.94 5.76 10.17
CA ASP A 165 -7.88 4.92 9.63
C ASP A 165 -8.37 3.81 8.67
N ASN A 166 -9.60 3.93 8.14
CA ASN A 166 -10.05 3.02 7.10
C ASN A 166 -9.32 3.34 5.79
N ILE A 167 -8.92 2.29 5.10
CA ILE A 167 -8.09 2.40 3.91
C ILE A 167 -8.97 2.18 2.68
N GLN A 168 -8.80 3.03 1.67
CA GLN A 168 -9.35 2.81 0.35
C GLN A 168 -8.23 2.82 -0.68
N VAL A 169 -8.30 1.91 -1.63
CA VAL A 169 -7.39 1.83 -2.76
C VAL A 169 -8.21 2.10 -4.03
N ASN A 170 -7.76 3.06 -4.81
CA ASN A 170 -8.48 3.52 -6.02
C ASN A 170 -9.96 3.87 -5.76
N GLY A 171 -10.28 4.39 -4.55
CA GLY A 171 -11.62 4.75 -4.10
C GLY A 171 -12.52 3.60 -3.71
N SER A 172 -11.99 2.40 -3.56
CA SER A 172 -12.70 1.22 -3.08
C SER A 172 -12.14 0.74 -1.76
N SER A 173 -13.01 0.40 -0.81
CA SER A 173 -12.65 -0.30 0.42
C SER A 173 -12.42 -1.81 0.19
N ASN A 174 -12.90 -2.35 -0.93
CA ASN A 174 -12.66 -3.72 -1.34
C ASN A 174 -11.35 -3.82 -2.13
N PHE A 175 -10.24 -3.88 -1.42
CA PHE A 175 -8.89 -4.07 -1.96
C PHE A 175 -8.18 -5.19 -1.20
N LYS A 176 -7.09 -5.69 -1.78
CA LYS A 176 -6.28 -6.75 -1.16
C LYS A 176 -4.90 -6.22 -0.80
N VAL A 177 -4.33 -6.77 0.27
CA VAL A 177 -2.98 -6.40 0.70
C VAL A 177 -2.04 -7.55 0.46
N HIS A 178 -0.97 -7.26 -0.28
CA HIS A 178 0.14 -8.18 -0.51
C HIS A 178 1.39 -7.71 0.24
N VAL A 179 2.26 -8.64 0.60
CA VAL A 179 3.60 -8.37 1.11
C VAL A 179 4.60 -9.07 0.21
N ASN A 180 5.50 -8.31 -0.43
CA ASN A 180 6.49 -8.83 -1.38
C ASN A 180 5.88 -9.62 -2.54
N GLY A 181 4.74 -9.13 -3.05
CA GLY A 181 3.98 -9.81 -4.09
C GLY A 181 3.15 -11.01 -3.62
N LYS A 182 3.15 -11.31 -2.32
CA LYS A 182 2.39 -12.39 -1.69
C LYS A 182 1.17 -11.81 -0.99
N PRO A 183 -0.04 -12.35 -1.15
CA PRO A 183 -1.17 -11.91 -0.37
C PRO A 183 -0.92 -12.15 1.10
N ASN A 184 -1.25 -11.17 1.84
CA ASN A 184 -1.31 -11.27 3.28
C ASN A 184 -2.77 -11.22 3.71
N THR A 185 -3.35 -12.38 3.99
CA THR A 185 -4.74 -12.52 4.39
C THR A 185 -5.05 -11.70 5.63
N LEU A 186 -4.12 -11.66 6.58
CA LEU A 186 -4.23 -10.89 7.80
C LEU A 186 -4.32 -9.39 7.49
N MET A 187 -3.40 -8.88 6.66
CA MET A 187 -3.42 -7.47 6.26
C MET A 187 -4.61 -7.14 5.36
N SER A 188 -5.13 -8.11 4.60
CA SER A 188 -6.35 -7.92 3.81
C SER A 188 -7.60 -7.87 4.67
N ASN A 189 -7.68 -8.69 5.72
CA ASN A 189 -8.84 -8.74 6.63
C ASN A 189 -8.82 -7.61 7.68
N ASN A 190 -7.63 -7.23 8.15
CA ASN A 190 -7.45 -6.19 9.17
C ASN A 190 -6.33 -5.21 8.76
N PRO A 191 -6.43 -4.54 7.60
CA PRO A 191 -5.35 -3.72 7.05
C PRO A 191 -4.98 -2.57 7.98
N LYS A 192 -5.96 -1.96 8.62
CA LYS A 192 -5.81 -0.86 9.55
C LYS A 192 -4.90 -1.23 10.73
N GLU A 193 -5.22 -2.29 11.46
CA GLU A 193 -4.51 -2.64 12.69
C GLU A 193 -3.10 -3.17 12.40
N VAL A 194 -2.95 -3.98 11.37
CA VAL A 194 -1.65 -4.54 11.01
C VAL A 194 -0.72 -3.46 10.46
N LEU A 195 -1.20 -2.58 9.57
CA LEU A 195 -0.37 -1.51 9.01
C LEU A 195 -0.05 -0.39 10.01
N ARG A 196 -0.90 -0.23 11.04
CA ARG A 196 -0.59 0.62 12.19
C ARG A 196 0.54 0.03 13.05
N SER A 197 0.61 -1.30 13.15
CA SER A 197 1.66 -1.99 13.92
C SER A 197 2.97 -2.16 13.15
N LEU A 198 2.93 -2.10 11.83
CA LEU A 198 4.11 -2.28 10.96
C LEU A 198 4.91 -0.99 10.87
N PRO A 199 6.16 -0.96 11.36
CA PRO A 199 7.01 0.23 11.24
C PRO A 199 7.32 0.52 9.77
N ALA A 200 7.22 1.77 9.37
CA ALA A 200 7.45 2.15 7.97
C ALA A 200 8.91 1.92 7.52
N ASN A 201 9.88 1.98 8.44
CA ASN A 201 11.28 1.70 8.12
C ASN A 201 11.58 0.22 7.78
N SER A 202 10.62 -0.69 8.02
CA SER A 202 10.69 -2.08 7.56
C SER A 202 10.16 -2.26 6.13
N VAL A 203 9.62 -1.19 5.53
CA VAL A 203 9.04 -1.19 4.19
C VAL A 203 9.96 -0.44 3.24
N LYS A 204 10.29 -1.05 2.11
CA LYS A 204 11.07 -0.44 1.04
C LYS A 204 10.21 0.43 0.15
N SER A 205 9.10 -0.13 -0.31
CA SER A 205 8.14 0.56 -1.15
C SER A 205 6.74 0.00 -0.98
N ILE A 206 5.75 0.81 -1.31
CA ILE A 206 4.37 0.38 -1.42
C ILE A 206 3.96 0.51 -2.88
N GLU A 207 3.47 -0.58 -3.45
CA GLU A 207 3.01 -0.65 -4.82
C GLU A 207 1.47 -0.69 -4.83
N VAL A 208 0.87 0.17 -5.61
CA VAL A 208 -0.57 0.15 -5.88
C VAL A 208 -0.77 -0.44 -7.26
N ILE A 209 -1.31 -1.66 -7.30
CA ILE A 209 -1.61 -2.39 -8.52
C ILE A 209 -3.10 -2.16 -8.80
N THR A 210 -3.40 -1.19 -9.64
CA THR A 210 -4.78 -0.84 -10.01
C THR A 210 -5.30 -1.72 -11.13
N GLU A 211 -4.40 -2.41 -11.80
CA GLU A 211 -4.66 -3.19 -12.99
C GLU A 211 -4.08 -4.60 -12.81
N PRO A 212 -4.60 -5.38 -11.84
CA PRO A 212 -4.12 -6.73 -11.62
C PRO A 212 -4.37 -7.58 -12.88
N GLY A 213 -3.30 -8.19 -13.39
CA GLY A 213 -3.39 -9.12 -14.52
C GLY A 213 -4.12 -10.42 -14.15
N ALA A 214 -4.34 -11.31 -15.13
CA ALA A 214 -5.09 -12.55 -14.96
C ALA A 214 -4.52 -13.52 -13.90
N LYS A 215 -3.27 -13.36 -13.51
CA LYS A 215 -2.63 -14.13 -12.43
C LYS A 215 -3.23 -13.86 -11.03
N TYR A 216 -3.82 -12.68 -10.84
CA TYR A 216 -4.47 -12.32 -9.58
C TYR A 216 -5.90 -12.87 -9.55
N ASP A 217 -6.42 -13.13 -8.37
CA ASP A 217 -7.79 -13.60 -8.25
C ASP A 217 -8.77 -12.59 -8.83
N ALA A 218 -9.85 -13.09 -9.39
CA ALA A 218 -10.84 -12.29 -10.11
C ALA A 218 -11.58 -11.31 -9.19
N GLU A 219 -11.54 -11.56 -7.89
CA GLU A 219 -12.17 -10.76 -6.85
C GLU A 219 -11.33 -9.57 -6.42
N GLY A 220 -11.97 -8.49 -5.90
CA GLY A 220 -11.30 -7.28 -5.43
C GLY A 220 -11.36 -6.12 -6.42
N ILE A 221 -12.41 -5.31 -6.31
CA ILE A 221 -12.71 -4.19 -7.23
C ILE A 221 -11.72 -3.02 -7.09
N GLY A 222 -11.14 -2.82 -5.89
CA GLY A 222 -10.26 -1.68 -5.58
C GLY A 222 -8.80 -1.83 -6.04
N GLY A 223 -8.38 -3.03 -6.42
CA GLY A 223 -6.98 -3.31 -6.74
C GLY A 223 -6.20 -3.93 -5.57
N ILE A 224 -4.86 -3.91 -5.69
CA ILE A 224 -3.95 -4.56 -4.74
C ILE A 224 -2.97 -3.54 -4.18
N LEU A 225 -2.84 -3.50 -2.87
CA LEU A 225 -1.82 -2.77 -2.14
C LEU A 225 -0.67 -3.71 -1.81
N ASN A 226 0.43 -3.66 -2.56
CA ASN A 226 1.57 -4.53 -2.37
C ASN A 226 2.67 -3.83 -1.56
N ILE A 227 2.96 -4.33 -0.37
CA ILE A 227 3.99 -3.80 0.52
C ILE A 227 5.28 -4.56 0.26
N ILE A 228 6.26 -3.88 -0.29
CA ILE A 228 7.61 -4.42 -0.46
C ILE A 228 8.42 -4.10 0.78
N THR A 229 8.83 -5.11 1.50
CA THR A 229 9.71 -4.94 2.65
C THR A 229 11.14 -4.62 2.23
N THR A 230 11.91 -3.98 3.11
CA THR A 230 13.30 -3.62 2.83
C THR A 230 14.12 -4.87 2.53
N ASP A 231 14.82 -4.86 1.38
CA ASP A 231 15.85 -5.87 1.08
C ASP A 231 17.07 -5.57 1.94
N ALA A 232 17.37 -6.48 2.83
CA ALA A 232 18.62 -6.37 3.56
C ALA A 232 19.79 -6.84 2.69
N LYS A 233 20.80 -6.01 2.52
CA LYS A 233 22.05 -6.39 1.83
C LYS A 233 23.06 -6.86 2.88
N MET A 234 23.51 -8.17 2.86
CA MET A 234 24.54 -8.51 3.76
C MET A 234 25.04 -9.92 4.02
N GLN A 235 26.21 -10.03 4.57
CA GLN A 235 26.61 -10.83 5.76
C GLN A 235 26.41 -9.97 7.00
N GLY A 236 25.72 -10.50 8.04
CA GLY A 236 25.50 -9.83 9.31
C GLY A 236 24.06 -9.79 9.77
N TYR A 237 23.73 -8.81 10.59
CA TYR A 237 22.38 -8.66 11.15
C TYR A 237 21.97 -7.19 11.18
N ASN A 238 20.67 -6.96 11.14
CA ASN A 238 20.04 -5.69 11.42
C ASN A 238 18.85 -5.92 12.35
N VAL A 239 18.79 -5.16 13.43
CA VAL A 239 17.68 -5.21 14.41
C VAL A 239 17.18 -3.79 14.64
N THR A 240 15.88 -3.60 14.62
CA THR A 240 15.22 -2.36 15.01
C THR A 240 14.24 -2.66 16.14
N LEU A 241 14.35 -1.93 17.22
CA LEU A 241 13.39 -1.94 18.33
C LEU A 241 12.67 -0.60 18.37
N GLY A 242 11.40 -0.60 18.69
CA GLY A 242 10.62 0.62 18.81
C GLY A 242 9.51 0.53 19.85
N ALA A 243 9.12 1.68 20.35
CA ALA A 243 8.00 1.85 21.25
C ALA A 243 7.24 3.12 20.91
N ASN A 244 5.93 3.08 21.11
CA ASN A 244 5.04 4.23 21.00
C ASN A 244 4.16 4.27 22.25
N VAL A 245 4.05 5.45 22.84
CA VAL A 245 3.16 5.71 23.97
C VAL A 245 2.30 6.92 23.63
N ASN A 246 1.00 6.77 23.79
CA ASN A 246 0.04 7.83 23.53
C ASN A 246 -1.11 7.78 24.54
N ASN A 247 -1.95 8.81 24.51
CA ASN A 247 -3.06 8.93 25.46
C ASN A 247 -4.18 7.88 25.28
N MET A 248 -4.10 6.98 24.28
CA MET A 248 -5.09 5.91 24.01
C MET A 248 -4.47 4.51 24.11
N GLY A 249 -3.18 4.39 24.44
CA GLY A 249 -2.52 3.09 24.54
C GLY A 249 -1.02 3.15 24.37
N LEU A 250 -0.44 1.97 24.30
CA LEU A 250 1.00 1.78 24.08
C LEU A 250 1.26 0.66 23.09
N SER A 251 2.39 0.74 22.40
CA SER A 251 2.85 -0.35 21.53
C SER A 251 4.36 -0.49 21.56
N GLY A 252 4.83 -1.73 21.38
CA GLY A 252 6.23 -2.06 21.23
C GLY A 252 6.42 -2.99 20.02
N TYR A 253 7.55 -2.87 19.32
CA TYR A 253 7.86 -3.74 18.21
C TYR A 253 9.35 -4.03 18.10
N GLY A 254 9.65 -5.20 17.54
CA GLY A 254 10.98 -5.61 17.13
C GLY A 254 10.96 -6.12 15.69
N TYR A 255 11.95 -5.73 14.92
CA TYR A 255 12.20 -6.22 13.57
C TYR A 255 13.65 -6.62 13.45
N GLY A 256 13.95 -7.75 12.81
CA GLY A 256 15.31 -8.19 12.62
C GLY A 256 15.50 -9.02 11.35
N THR A 257 16.68 -8.90 10.74
CA THR A 257 17.12 -9.75 9.64
C THR A 257 18.53 -10.25 9.94
N VAL A 258 18.76 -11.52 9.67
CA VAL A 258 20.08 -12.15 9.76
C VAL A 258 20.33 -13.01 8.52
N GLN A 259 21.56 -12.98 8.02
CA GLN A 259 22.00 -13.87 6.95
C GLN A 259 23.19 -14.70 7.41
N VAL A 260 23.07 -16.02 7.22
CA VAL A 260 24.11 -17.01 7.52
C VAL A 260 24.29 -17.90 6.29
N GLY A 261 25.36 -17.67 5.54
CA GLY A 261 25.63 -18.39 4.29
C GLY A 261 24.50 -18.19 3.27
N LYS A 262 23.86 -19.31 2.86
CA LYS A 262 22.78 -19.34 1.88
C LYS A 262 21.39 -19.09 2.49
N LEU A 263 21.28 -19.02 3.82
CA LEU A 263 20.04 -18.81 4.54
C LEU A 263 19.91 -17.36 4.99
N THR A 264 18.80 -16.74 4.65
CA THR A 264 18.38 -15.45 5.19
C THR A 264 17.12 -15.64 6.00
N LEU A 265 17.10 -15.11 7.22
CA LEU A 265 15.92 -15.08 8.09
C LEU A 265 15.57 -13.64 8.42
N THR A 266 14.29 -13.32 8.30
CA THR A 266 13.72 -12.04 8.71
C THR A 266 12.57 -12.32 9.67
N GLY A 267 12.52 -11.59 10.77
CA GLY A 267 11.43 -11.71 11.73
C GLY A 267 10.97 -10.36 12.22
N ASN A 268 9.69 -10.25 12.53
CA ASN A 268 9.14 -9.14 13.26
C ASN A 268 8.13 -9.61 14.30
N TYR A 269 7.99 -8.82 15.34
CA TYR A 269 6.97 -8.99 16.35
C TYR A 269 6.53 -7.62 16.84
N SER A 270 5.24 -7.44 17.04
CA SER A 270 4.65 -6.24 17.63
C SER A 270 3.55 -6.60 18.63
N TYR A 271 3.50 -5.83 19.70
CA TYR A 271 2.45 -5.87 20.70
C TYR A 271 1.81 -4.49 20.81
N ASN A 272 0.48 -4.45 20.87
CA ASN A 272 -0.29 -3.22 20.99
C ASN A 272 -1.34 -3.39 22.08
N HIS A 273 -1.39 -2.45 23.01
CA HIS A 273 -2.43 -2.33 24.00
C HIS A 273 -3.21 -1.04 23.74
N GLN A 274 -4.53 -1.16 23.70
CA GLN A 274 -5.46 -0.05 23.49
C GLN A 274 -6.38 0.10 24.69
N ASN A 275 -6.56 1.32 25.15
CA ASN A 275 -7.51 1.73 26.17
C ASN A 275 -8.14 3.05 25.71
N GLN A 276 -9.13 2.93 24.87
CA GLN A 276 -9.77 4.09 24.26
C GLN A 276 -10.77 4.72 25.23
N PRO A 277 -10.93 6.06 25.26
CA PRO A 277 -12.03 6.72 25.92
C PRO A 277 -13.38 6.25 25.35
N ARG A 278 -14.49 6.52 26.04
CA ARG A 278 -15.83 6.14 25.57
C ARG A 278 -16.15 6.74 24.21
N SER A 279 -16.68 5.92 23.32
CA SER A 279 -17.38 6.29 22.09
C SER A 279 -18.85 6.56 22.39
N LEU A 280 -19.51 7.35 21.54
CA LEU A 280 -20.93 7.67 21.65
C LEU A 280 -21.66 7.22 20.40
N SER A 281 -22.89 6.78 20.54
CA SER A 281 -23.78 6.42 19.43
C SER A 281 -25.16 7.04 19.63
N ASP A 282 -25.68 7.62 18.55
CA ASP A 282 -27.04 8.14 18.47
C ASP A 282 -27.67 7.56 17.20
N SER A 283 -28.91 7.07 17.28
CA SER A 283 -29.66 6.63 16.10
C SER A 283 -31.14 6.91 16.25
N GLU A 284 -31.78 7.15 15.12
CA GLU A 284 -33.20 7.34 15.00
C GLU A 284 -33.71 6.59 13.76
N ARG A 285 -34.84 5.90 13.90
CA ARG A 285 -35.59 5.31 12.81
C ARG A 285 -37.01 5.83 12.84
N GLU A 286 -37.47 6.38 11.73
CA GLU A 286 -38.84 6.84 11.51
C GLU A 286 -39.55 5.85 10.58
N ASP A 287 -40.60 5.17 11.07
CA ASP A 287 -41.45 4.24 10.33
C ASP A 287 -42.67 4.96 9.75
N PHE A 288 -42.74 5.10 8.43
CA PHE A 288 -43.85 5.78 7.73
C PHE A 288 -45.11 4.93 7.66
N THR A 289 -45.00 3.65 7.96
CA THR A 289 -46.14 2.72 7.90
C THR A 289 -46.93 2.66 9.20
N SER A 290 -46.37 3.20 10.29
CA SER A 290 -46.98 3.18 11.62
C SER A 290 -47.22 4.60 12.15
N THR A 291 -48.32 4.79 12.85
CA THR A 291 -48.64 6.01 13.63
C THR A 291 -48.32 5.84 15.12
N ASP A 292 -48.48 4.64 15.66
CA ASP A 292 -48.31 4.34 17.08
C ASP A 292 -46.87 4.00 17.47
N TYR A 293 -46.10 3.45 16.57
CA TYR A 293 -44.67 3.07 16.74
C TYR A 293 -43.82 3.73 15.65
N ARG A 294 -43.85 5.09 15.64
CA ARG A 294 -43.29 5.89 14.57
C ARG A 294 -41.78 6.14 14.72
N HIS A 295 -41.34 6.56 15.88
CA HIS A 295 -39.99 7.01 16.13
C HIS A 295 -39.28 6.10 17.13
N LEU A 296 -38.26 5.36 16.66
CA LEU A 296 -37.34 4.58 17.48
C LEU A 296 -36.04 5.35 17.67
N LEU A 297 -35.78 5.86 18.85
CA LEU A 297 -34.57 6.57 19.23
C LEU A 297 -33.69 5.69 20.10
N THR A 298 -32.40 5.55 19.75
CA THR A 298 -31.41 4.85 20.60
C THR A 298 -30.18 5.73 20.80
N GLN A 299 -29.82 5.92 22.08
CA GLN A 299 -28.61 6.66 22.45
C GLN A 299 -27.74 5.79 23.33
N GLY A 300 -26.47 5.73 23.03
CA GLY A 300 -25.55 4.84 23.74
C GLY A 300 -24.15 5.35 23.89
N SER A 301 -23.40 4.66 24.71
CA SER A 301 -21.95 4.84 24.85
C SER A 301 -21.26 3.50 25.02
N SER A 302 -20.02 3.38 24.56
CA SER A 302 -19.23 2.17 24.76
C SER A 302 -17.76 2.47 25.02
N LYS A 303 -17.12 1.60 25.80
CA LYS A 303 -15.69 1.66 26.09
C LYS A 303 -15.06 0.32 25.75
N SER A 304 -14.05 0.33 24.86
CA SER A 304 -13.31 -0.85 24.47
C SER A 304 -11.87 -0.79 24.98
N THR A 305 -11.42 -1.90 25.57
CA THR A 305 -10.04 -2.10 26.02
C THR A 305 -9.56 -3.43 25.49
N GLY A 306 -8.35 -3.47 24.95
CA GLY A 306 -7.85 -4.72 24.42
C GLY A 306 -6.39 -4.68 24.06
N ASN A 307 -5.93 -5.80 23.56
CA ASN A 307 -4.59 -5.95 23.03
C ASN A 307 -4.63 -6.78 21.75
N PHE A 308 -3.66 -6.54 20.91
CA PHE A 308 -3.36 -7.41 19.79
C PHE A 308 -1.86 -7.50 19.54
N GLN A 309 -1.47 -8.60 18.98
CA GLN A 309 -0.08 -8.92 18.69
C GLN A 309 0.05 -9.53 17.30
N PHE A 310 1.16 -9.23 16.67
CA PHE A 310 1.50 -9.72 15.35
C PHE A 310 2.94 -10.20 15.36
N GLY A 311 3.17 -11.38 14.78
CA GLY A 311 4.49 -11.93 14.54
C GLY A 311 4.60 -12.48 13.13
N ASN A 312 5.77 -12.34 12.51
CA ASN A 312 6.08 -12.94 11.22
C ASN A 312 7.54 -13.38 11.18
N ILE A 313 7.77 -14.55 10.64
CA ILE A 313 9.10 -15.06 10.30
C ILE A 313 9.09 -15.43 8.83
N GLU A 314 10.08 -14.96 8.09
CA GLU A 314 10.28 -15.25 6.68
C GLU A 314 11.71 -15.78 6.48
N GLY A 315 11.85 -16.86 5.72
CA GLY A 315 13.12 -17.45 5.38
C GLY A 315 13.31 -17.60 3.87
N SER A 316 14.54 -17.48 3.41
CA SER A 316 14.96 -17.69 2.02
C SER A 316 16.23 -18.53 2.02
N TYR A 317 16.21 -19.64 1.29
CA TYR A 317 17.35 -20.56 1.19
C TYR A 317 17.72 -20.80 -0.29
N GLU A 318 18.91 -20.36 -0.67
CA GLU A 318 19.48 -20.58 -2.00
C GLU A 318 20.11 -21.97 -2.08
N ILE A 319 19.40 -22.96 -2.63
CA ILE A 319 19.97 -24.30 -2.85
C ILE A 319 21.18 -24.17 -3.77
N ASP A 320 20.97 -23.49 -4.91
CA ASP A 320 21.97 -23.12 -5.90
C ASP A 320 21.54 -21.86 -6.69
N THR A 321 22.24 -21.54 -7.77
CA THR A 321 21.98 -20.35 -8.59
C THR A 321 20.63 -20.38 -9.33
N LEU A 322 20.02 -21.55 -9.50
CA LEU A 322 18.79 -21.78 -10.25
C LEU A 322 17.61 -22.12 -9.32
N ASN A 323 17.88 -22.61 -8.11
CA ASN A 323 16.88 -23.15 -7.20
C ASN A 323 16.82 -22.37 -5.89
N LEU A 324 15.64 -21.86 -5.59
CA LEU A 324 15.35 -21.04 -4.42
C LEU A 324 14.12 -21.57 -3.70
N ILE A 325 14.23 -21.77 -2.38
CA ILE A 325 13.10 -22.04 -1.49
C ILE A 325 12.86 -20.79 -0.65
N THR A 326 11.60 -20.39 -0.51
CA THR A 326 11.18 -19.41 0.49
C THR A 326 10.09 -20.01 1.35
N PHE A 327 10.10 -19.64 2.63
CA PHE A 327 9.04 -20.00 3.56
C PHE A 327 8.68 -18.80 4.42
N SER A 328 7.44 -18.74 4.88
CA SER A 328 7.03 -17.76 5.86
C SER A 328 5.99 -18.36 6.80
N ALA A 329 6.03 -17.92 8.05
CA ALA A 329 5.00 -18.19 9.03
C ALA A 329 4.59 -16.87 9.69
N ASN A 330 3.30 -16.64 9.82
CA ASN A 330 2.75 -15.49 10.51
C ASN A 330 1.75 -15.90 11.57
N VAL A 331 1.74 -15.18 12.67
CA VAL A 331 0.76 -15.29 13.73
C VAL A 331 0.20 -13.91 14.05
N PHE A 332 -1.08 -13.85 14.23
CA PHE A 332 -1.79 -12.67 14.71
C PHE A 332 -2.82 -13.10 15.75
N GLY A 333 -3.04 -12.27 16.75
CA GLY A 333 -4.09 -12.54 17.72
C GLY A 333 -4.43 -11.29 18.52
N GLY A 334 -5.70 -11.13 18.84
CA GLY A 334 -6.19 -10.01 19.62
C GLY A 334 -7.38 -10.41 20.47
N LYS A 335 -7.55 -9.68 21.58
CA LYS A 335 -8.71 -9.76 22.45
C LYS A 335 -9.14 -8.37 22.85
N PHE A 336 -10.41 -8.08 22.68
CA PHE A 336 -11.05 -6.83 23.11
C PHE A 336 -12.22 -7.12 24.03
N ASP A 337 -12.31 -6.37 25.12
CA ASP A 337 -13.40 -6.36 26.07
C ASP A 337 -14.10 -5.00 25.94
N THR A 338 -15.35 -5.00 25.56
CA THR A 338 -16.16 -3.81 25.30
C THR A 338 -17.37 -3.79 26.22
N HIS A 339 -17.53 -2.69 26.96
CA HIS A 339 -18.68 -2.42 27.78
C HIS A 339 -19.49 -1.29 27.16
N GLY A 340 -20.75 -1.54 26.89
CA GLY A 340 -21.69 -0.60 26.31
C GLY A 340 -22.94 -0.42 27.16
N ASP A 341 -23.50 0.76 27.06
CA ASP A 341 -24.82 1.09 27.62
C ASP A 341 -25.61 1.88 26.57
N SER A 342 -26.89 1.60 26.43
CA SER A 342 -27.76 2.36 25.52
C SER A 342 -29.19 2.44 26.06
N ARG A 343 -29.88 3.53 25.75
CA ARG A 343 -31.27 3.74 26.02
C ARG A 343 -32.07 3.78 24.72
N THR A 344 -33.11 2.98 24.65
CA THR A 344 -34.02 2.91 23.50
C THR A 344 -35.39 3.45 23.91
N ILE A 345 -35.96 4.32 23.08
CA ILE A 345 -37.26 4.93 23.28
C ILE A 345 -38.07 4.81 21.99
N MET A 346 -39.25 4.24 22.05
CA MET A 346 -40.24 4.23 20.98
C MET A 346 -41.30 5.26 21.24
N SER A 347 -41.63 6.06 20.26
CA SER A 347 -42.65 7.10 20.35
C SER A 347 -43.65 7.00 19.18
N ASP A 348 -44.84 7.53 19.39
CA ASP A 348 -45.85 7.68 18.35
C ASP A 348 -45.55 8.91 17.44
N ASN A 349 -46.50 9.20 16.52
CA ASN A 349 -46.41 10.33 15.60
C ASN A 349 -46.33 11.70 16.30
N ASP A 350 -46.87 11.83 17.52
CA ASP A 350 -46.88 13.05 18.35
C ASP A 350 -45.71 13.08 19.35
N TRP A 351 -44.71 12.21 19.19
CA TRP A 351 -43.56 12.05 20.07
C TRP A 351 -43.92 11.62 21.51
N LYS A 352 -45.12 11.05 21.73
CA LYS A 352 -45.47 10.47 23.00
C LYS A 352 -44.79 9.10 23.12
N GLU A 353 -44.07 8.90 24.22
CA GLU A 353 -43.41 7.63 24.53
C GLU A 353 -44.41 6.49 24.60
N ARG A 354 -44.16 5.42 23.89
CA ARG A 354 -44.94 4.17 23.88
C ARG A 354 -44.29 3.11 24.74
N TYR A 355 -42.95 2.98 24.60
CA TYR A 355 -42.16 2.14 25.49
C TYR A 355 -40.72 2.64 25.52
N SER A 356 -39.98 2.24 26.57
CA SER A 356 -38.53 2.46 26.65
C SER A 356 -37.86 1.38 27.47
N TYR A 357 -36.53 1.21 27.22
CA TYR A 357 -35.68 0.32 28.00
C TYR A 357 -34.21 0.76 27.90
N GLN A 358 -33.42 0.33 28.90
CA GLN A 358 -31.95 0.45 28.86
C GLN A 358 -31.35 -0.91 28.54
N THR A 359 -30.31 -0.93 27.70
CA THR A 359 -29.53 -2.13 27.39
C THR A 359 -28.14 -1.95 27.98
N LEU A 360 -27.69 -2.94 28.74
CA LEU A 360 -26.31 -3.07 29.22
C LEU A 360 -25.68 -4.24 28.48
N ASN A 361 -24.59 -3.97 27.78
CA ASN A 361 -23.92 -4.99 26.98
C ASN A 361 -22.43 -5.07 27.34
N ARG A 362 -21.94 -6.28 27.54
CA ARG A 362 -20.53 -6.59 27.58
C ARG A 362 -20.20 -7.59 26.48
N SER A 363 -19.25 -7.26 25.61
CA SER A 363 -18.80 -8.19 24.58
C SER A 363 -17.29 -8.40 24.63
N ILE A 364 -16.88 -9.67 24.45
CA ILE A 364 -15.50 -10.09 24.33
C ILE A 364 -15.32 -10.64 22.93
N SER A 365 -14.43 -10.02 22.16
CA SER A 365 -14.05 -10.48 20.83
C SER A 365 -12.62 -10.99 20.84
N GLN A 366 -12.43 -12.24 20.40
CA GLN A 366 -11.13 -12.87 20.24
C GLN A 366 -10.97 -13.30 18.77
N PHE A 367 -9.93 -12.83 18.14
CA PHE A 367 -9.64 -13.17 16.76
C PHE A 367 -8.17 -13.49 16.56
N GLY A 368 -7.89 -14.26 15.55
CA GLY A 368 -6.53 -14.67 15.26
C GLY A 368 -6.31 -15.10 13.83
N ASN A 369 -5.07 -15.38 13.50
CA ASN A 369 -4.66 -16.03 12.26
C ASN A 369 -3.32 -16.69 12.46
N ILE A 370 -3.19 -17.92 11.97
CA ILE A 370 -1.92 -18.61 11.78
C ILE A 370 -1.80 -18.92 10.30
N GLY A 371 -0.74 -18.43 9.66
CA GLY A 371 -0.49 -18.67 8.25
C GLY A 371 0.89 -19.26 8.02
N ILE A 372 0.99 -20.25 7.14
CA ILE A 372 2.25 -20.85 6.69
C ILE A 372 2.24 -20.83 5.17
N ASN A 373 3.37 -20.42 4.57
CA ASN A 373 3.55 -20.42 3.13
C ASN A 373 4.93 -20.99 2.78
N ALA A 374 4.98 -21.78 1.74
CA ALA A 374 6.21 -22.34 1.18
C ALA A 374 6.19 -22.21 -0.34
N ASP A 375 7.27 -21.70 -0.92
CA ASP A 375 7.44 -21.58 -2.36
C ASP A 375 8.76 -22.22 -2.78
N TYR A 376 8.73 -22.91 -3.90
CA TYR A 376 9.92 -23.38 -4.61
C TYR A 376 9.96 -22.74 -5.98
N GLN A 377 11.05 -22.04 -6.33
CA GLN A 377 11.27 -21.50 -7.65
C GLN A 377 12.46 -22.15 -8.33
N HIS A 378 12.22 -22.65 -9.53
CA HIS A 378 13.26 -23.09 -10.45
C HIS A 378 13.41 -22.05 -11.58
N SER A 379 14.61 -21.50 -11.73
CA SER A 379 14.95 -20.58 -12.82
C SER A 379 15.66 -21.37 -13.92
N PHE A 380 15.18 -21.26 -15.15
CA PHE A 380 15.79 -21.93 -16.29
C PHE A 380 17.03 -21.16 -16.80
N LYS A 381 17.75 -21.78 -17.75
CA LYS A 381 18.94 -21.15 -18.37
C LYS A 381 18.59 -19.85 -19.10
N LYS A 382 17.39 -19.75 -19.65
CA LYS A 382 16.90 -18.55 -20.31
C LYS A 382 16.57 -17.48 -19.27
N LYS A 383 17.21 -16.33 -19.39
CA LYS A 383 17.06 -15.22 -18.44
C LYS A 383 15.60 -14.77 -18.31
N GLY A 384 15.07 -14.80 -17.10
CA GLY A 384 13.70 -14.40 -16.80
C GLY A 384 12.65 -15.50 -17.01
N GLU A 385 13.05 -16.73 -17.41
CA GLU A 385 12.21 -17.91 -17.44
C GLU A 385 12.27 -18.65 -16.10
N TYR A 386 11.13 -18.89 -15.49
CA TYR A 386 11.04 -19.61 -14.21
C TYR A 386 9.69 -20.31 -14.02
N LEU A 387 9.72 -21.37 -13.21
CA LEU A 387 8.58 -22.08 -12.68
C LEU A 387 8.54 -21.89 -11.16
N THR A 388 7.36 -21.59 -10.61
CA THR A 388 7.16 -21.51 -9.17
C THR A 388 6.06 -22.48 -8.75
N LEU A 389 6.33 -23.30 -7.75
CA LEU A 389 5.37 -24.12 -7.03
C LEU A 389 5.16 -23.50 -5.67
N SER A 390 3.91 -23.32 -5.29
CA SER A 390 3.56 -22.67 -4.04
C SER A 390 2.48 -23.46 -3.29
N TYR A 391 2.61 -23.48 -1.96
CA TYR A 391 1.59 -23.99 -1.06
C TYR A 391 1.39 -23.02 0.08
N LYS A 392 0.12 -22.79 0.48
CA LYS A 392 -0.25 -21.93 1.59
C LYS A 392 -1.32 -22.59 2.45
N PHE A 393 -1.15 -22.47 3.75
CA PHE A 393 -2.16 -22.79 4.75
C PHE A 393 -2.46 -21.57 5.60
N ASN A 394 -3.73 -21.36 5.91
CA ASN A 394 -4.19 -20.38 6.89
C ASN A 394 -5.24 -21.00 7.79
N ASN A 395 -5.23 -20.61 9.07
CA ASN A 395 -6.33 -20.85 10.00
C ASN A 395 -6.64 -19.54 10.73
N SER A 396 -7.90 -19.12 10.72
CA SER A 396 -8.36 -17.83 11.28
C SER A 396 -9.51 -18.06 12.25
N PRO A 397 -9.24 -18.28 13.55
CA PRO A 397 -10.27 -18.30 14.58
C PRO A 397 -10.88 -16.91 14.79
N ASN A 398 -12.19 -16.87 15.11
CA ASN A 398 -12.95 -15.65 15.40
C ASN A 398 -14.05 -15.97 16.41
N ASN A 399 -13.74 -15.83 17.70
CA ASN A 399 -14.63 -16.21 18.80
C ASN A 399 -15.19 -14.93 19.44
N ASN A 400 -16.47 -14.94 19.70
CA ASN A 400 -17.16 -13.81 20.29
C ASN A 400 -18.06 -14.28 21.42
N GLU A 401 -18.08 -13.53 22.50
CA GLU A 401 -19.00 -13.70 23.62
C GLU A 401 -19.72 -12.36 23.85
N ALA A 402 -20.99 -12.38 24.16
CA ALA A 402 -21.75 -11.18 24.52
C ALA A 402 -22.73 -11.51 25.64
N ASP A 403 -22.78 -10.63 26.61
CA ASP A 403 -23.68 -10.65 27.73
C ASP A 403 -24.53 -9.39 27.64
N THR A 404 -25.86 -9.54 27.52
CA THR A 404 -26.79 -8.43 27.28
C THR A 404 -27.91 -8.48 28.30
N ASP A 405 -27.99 -7.46 29.12
CA ASP A 405 -29.02 -7.28 30.13
C ASP A 405 -29.88 -6.07 29.82
N TYR A 406 -31.13 -6.07 30.33
CA TYR A 406 -32.09 -5.02 30.09
C TYR A 406 -32.62 -4.48 31.43
N ASP A 407 -32.63 -3.14 31.52
CA ASP A 407 -33.07 -2.41 32.72
C ASP A 407 -34.03 -1.27 32.38
N GLU A 408 -34.59 -0.61 33.37
CA GLU A 408 -35.50 0.52 33.23
C GLU A 408 -36.62 0.29 32.19
N MET A 409 -37.14 -0.93 32.09
CA MET A 409 -38.18 -1.30 31.13
C MET A 409 -39.53 -0.64 31.47
N LYS A 410 -40.13 0.00 30.49
CA LYS A 410 -41.42 0.66 30.61
C LYS A 410 -42.30 0.36 29.40
N ASP A 411 -43.46 -0.23 29.63
CA ASP A 411 -44.50 -0.53 28.62
C ASP A 411 -43.99 -1.30 27.38
N VAL A 412 -42.94 -2.13 27.54
CA VAL A 412 -42.30 -2.88 26.46
C VAL A 412 -43.24 -3.98 25.95
N PRO A 413 -43.62 -4.00 24.65
CA PRO A 413 -44.62 -4.94 24.12
C PRO A 413 -44.08 -6.34 23.79
N PHE A 414 -42.80 -6.62 24.02
CA PHE A 414 -42.16 -7.90 23.80
C PHE A 414 -41.27 -8.28 25.00
N ASN A 415 -40.95 -9.56 25.12
CA ASN A 415 -40.08 -10.02 26.19
C ASN A 415 -38.62 -9.67 25.89
N LEU A 416 -38.03 -8.89 26.78
CA LEU A 416 -36.61 -8.66 26.84
C LEU A 416 -36.05 -9.49 28.00
N LEU A 417 -35.38 -10.57 27.67
CA LEU A 417 -34.72 -11.47 28.62
C LEU A 417 -33.24 -11.22 28.62
N HIS A 418 -32.59 -11.39 29.77
CA HIS A 418 -31.13 -11.47 29.81
C HIS A 418 -30.61 -12.51 28.81
N GLN A 419 -29.65 -12.13 27.98
CA GLN A 419 -29.13 -12.94 26.89
C GLN A 419 -27.63 -13.14 27.04
N TYR A 420 -27.18 -14.37 26.94
CA TYR A 420 -25.78 -14.70 26.75
C TYR A 420 -25.58 -15.34 25.39
N PHE A 421 -24.63 -14.85 24.67
CA PHE A 421 -24.26 -15.31 23.33
C PHE A 421 -22.81 -15.74 23.33
N GLU A 422 -22.51 -16.90 22.74
CA GLU A 422 -21.17 -17.35 22.42
C GLU A 422 -21.09 -17.85 20.98
N ASN A 423 -20.01 -17.52 20.30
CA ASN A 423 -19.73 -18.03 18.96
C ASN A 423 -18.30 -18.53 18.90
N ASP A 424 -18.14 -19.80 18.54
CA ASP A 424 -16.86 -20.41 18.18
C ASP A 424 -16.82 -20.61 16.67
N ALA A 425 -15.96 -19.83 16.01
CA ALA A 425 -15.84 -19.85 14.56
C ALA A 425 -14.39 -19.88 14.08
N HIS A 426 -14.17 -20.52 12.97
CA HIS A 426 -12.87 -20.49 12.29
C HIS A 426 -13.01 -20.68 10.77
N THR A 427 -11.99 -20.21 10.07
CA THR A 427 -11.79 -20.48 8.64
C THR A 427 -10.44 -21.15 8.44
N ALA A 428 -10.44 -22.38 7.93
CA ALA A 428 -9.22 -23.08 7.48
C ALA A 428 -9.13 -23.03 5.94
N GLU A 429 -7.94 -22.76 5.41
CA GLU A 429 -7.75 -22.60 3.98
C GLU A 429 -6.44 -23.22 3.52
N HIS A 430 -6.52 -24.08 2.50
CA HIS A 430 -5.40 -24.68 1.81
C HIS A 430 -5.35 -24.21 0.36
N THR A 431 -4.20 -23.79 -0.10
CA THR A 431 -4.02 -23.34 -1.49
C THR A 431 -2.77 -23.94 -2.09
N ALA A 432 -2.91 -24.49 -3.29
CA ALA A 432 -1.82 -24.94 -4.13
C ALA A 432 -1.82 -24.14 -5.45
N GLN A 433 -0.65 -23.70 -5.91
CA GLN A 433 -0.50 -22.89 -7.12
C GLN A 433 0.76 -23.25 -7.88
N ILE A 434 0.63 -23.22 -9.20
CA ILE A 434 1.72 -23.39 -10.18
C ILE A 434 1.75 -22.18 -11.09
N ASP A 435 2.92 -21.53 -11.25
CA ASP A 435 3.15 -20.37 -12.12
C ASP A 435 4.32 -20.62 -13.05
N TYR A 436 4.13 -20.39 -14.34
CA TYR A 436 5.17 -20.44 -15.34
C TYR A 436 5.29 -19.11 -16.07
N VAL A 437 6.50 -18.57 -16.13
CA VAL A 437 6.83 -17.32 -16.81
C VAL A 437 7.87 -17.61 -17.89
N ASN A 438 7.55 -17.21 -19.13
CA ASN A 438 8.44 -17.38 -20.28
C ASN A 438 8.58 -16.09 -21.07
N PRO A 439 9.73 -15.40 -20.99
CA PRO A 439 10.08 -14.35 -21.94
C PRO A 439 10.41 -14.99 -23.27
N LEU A 440 9.48 -15.02 -24.24
CA LEU A 440 9.72 -15.57 -25.59
C LEU A 440 10.94 -14.89 -26.24
N ASN A 441 11.02 -13.58 -26.08
CA ASN A 441 12.16 -12.74 -26.43
C ASN A 441 12.12 -11.42 -25.62
N GLU A 442 12.93 -10.42 -25.93
CA GLU A 442 12.97 -9.13 -25.23
C GLU A 442 11.67 -8.32 -25.31
N LYS A 443 10.79 -8.63 -26.28
CA LYS A 443 9.54 -7.90 -26.53
C LYS A 443 8.30 -8.68 -26.11
N HIS A 444 8.33 -9.99 -26.08
CA HIS A 444 7.18 -10.87 -25.91
C HIS A 444 7.33 -11.75 -24.68
N TYR A 445 6.36 -11.71 -23.77
CA TYR A 445 6.33 -12.48 -22.53
C TYR A 445 4.99 -13.21 -22.42
N ILE A 446 5.03 -14.43 -21.93
CA ILE A 446 3.85 -15.23 -21.59
C ILE A 446 3.96 -15.62 -20.12
N ASP A 447 2.88 -15.43 -19.40
CA ASP A 447 2.67 -15.89 -18.05
C ASP A 447 1.44 -16.82 -18.05
N ALA A 448 1.54 -17.99 -17.43
CA ALA A 448 0.41 -18.91 -17.27
C ALA A 448 0.46 -19.61 -15.91
N GLY A 449 -0.68 -20.02 -15.40
CA GLY A 449 -0.72 -20.75 -14.13
C GLY A 449 -2.08 -21.38 -13.85
N MET A 450 -2.06 -22.20 -12.79
CA MET A 450 -3.24 -22.85 -12.23
C MET A 450 -3.22 -22.69 -10.73
N LYS A 451 -4.39 -22.60 -10.11
CA LYS A 451 -4.57 -22.43 -8.68
C LYS A 451 -5.76 -23.24 -8.19
N TYR A 452 -5.60 -23.89 -7.07
CA TYR A 452 -6.66 -24.58 -6.37
C TYR A 452 -6.72 -24.10 -4.93
N ILE A 453 -7.93 -23.72 -4.47
CA ILE A 453 -8.22 -23.32 -3.11
C ILE A 453 -9.26 -24.28 -2.53
N PHE A 454 -8.97 -24.83 -1.37
CA PHE A 454 -9.95 -25.46 -0.51
C PHE A 454 -10.10 -24.65 0.76
N ARG A 455 -11.33 -24.25 1.07
CA ARG A 455 -11.67 -23.47 2.26
C ARG A 455 -12.79 -24.15 3.03
N GLU A 456 -12.60 -24.25 4.32
CA GLU A 456 -13.59 -24.69 5.28
C GLU A 456 -13.91 -23.54 6.22
N ASN A 457 -15.20 -23.22 6.35
CA ASN A 457 -15.71 -22.27 7.33
C ASN A 457 -16.60 -23.02 8.29
N TYR A 458 -16.35 -22.81 9.59
CA TYR A 458 -17.12 -23.37 10.66
C TYR A 458 -17.61 -22.26 11.58
N SER A 459 -18.84 -22.36 12.08
CA SER A 459 -19.40 -21.47 13.10
C SER A 459 -20.41 -22.23 13.95
N ASP A 460 -20.26 -22.14 15.25
CA ASP A 460 -21.19 -22.63 16.27
C ASP A 460 -21.60 -21.44 17.15
N SER A 461 -22.74 -20.84 16.80
CA SER A 461 -23.32 -19.69 17.48
C SER A 461 -24.41 -20.16 18.41
N ARG A 462 -24.25 -19.99 19.71
CA ARG A 462 -25.19 -20.41 20.74
C ARG A 462 -25.73 -19.23 21.52
N TYR A 463 -27.04 -19.16 21.62
CA TYR A 463 -27.77 -18.19 22.45
C TYR A 463 -28.38 -18.89 23.66
N PHE A 464 -28.30 -18.21 24.80
CA PHE A 464 -28.92 -18.62 26.04
C PHE A 464 -29.78 -17.45 26.50
N LEU A 465 -30.99 -17.77 26.96
CA LEU A 465 -31.96 -16.81 27.52
C LEU A 465 -32.21 -17.16 28.96
N GLU A 466 -32.31 -16.14 29.82
CA GLU A 466 -32.70 -16.36 31.22
C GLU A 466 -34.20 -16.72 31.33
N ASN A 467 -34.48 -17.84 31.98
CA ASN A 467 -35.83 -18.28 32.23
C ASN A 467 -36.44 -17.59 33.49
N THR A 468 -37.70 -17.89 33.80
CA THR A 468 -38.42 -17.30 34.94
C THR A 468 -37.84 -17.70 36.31
N GLN A 469 -36.96 -18.71 36.38
CA GLN A 469 -36.25 -19.14 37.59
C GLN A 469 -34.88 -18.47 37.74
N GLY A 470 -34.45 -17.65 36.77
CA GLY A 470 -33.12 -17.05 36.75
C GLY A 470 -32.01 -17.96 36.20
N GLU A 471 -32.36 -19.04 35.48
CA GLU A 471 -31.41 -19.96 34.88
C GLU A 471 -31.27 -19.68 33.39
N MET A 472 -30.03 -19.76 32.87
CA MET A 472 -29.75 -19.57 31.44
C MET A 472 -30.05 -20.86 30.68
N GLU A 473 -31.02 -20.82 29.76
CA GLU A 473 -31.41 -21.93 28.90
C GLU A 473 -31.03 -21.68 27.44
N ALA A 474 -30.54 -22.73 26.78
CA ALA A 474 -30.14 -22.63 25.36
C ALA A 474 -31.39 -22.39 24.47
N SER A 475 -31.37 -21.35 23.66
CA SER A 475 -32.39 -21.04 22.65
C SER A 475 -31.97 -21.64 21.29
N GLN A 476 -32.68 -22.69 20.87
CA GLN A 476 -32.42 -23.30 19.55
C GLN A 476 -32.81 -22.39 18.39
N ASP A 477 -33.85 -21.58 18.56
CA ASP A 477 -34.33 -20.66 17.50
C ASP A 477 -33.38 -19.53 17.19
N LEU A 478 -32.60 -19.08 18.18
CA LEU A 478 -31.58 -18.05 18.05
C LEU A 478 -30.18 -18.65 17.75
N SER A 479 -29.98 -19.93 17.93
CA SER A 479 -28.70 -20.61 17.74
C SER A 479 -28.53 -21.11 16.30
N SER A 480 -27.32 -21.10 15.80
CA SER A 480 -27.01 -21.57 14.46
C SER A 480 -25.63 -22.23 14.46
N LYS A 481 -25.57 -23.43 13.93
CA LYS A 481 -24.31 -24.14 13.72
C LYS A 481 -24.20 -24.62 12.28
N TYR A 482 -23.15 -24.22 11.60
CA TYR A 482 -22.92 -24.60 10.20
C TYR A 482 -21.47 -24.92 9.90
N GLN A 483 -21.30 -25.73 8.86
CA GLN A 483 -20.03 -26.00 8.21
C GLN A 483 -20.16 -25.75 6.70
N GLN A 484 -19.21 -25.06 6.13
CA GLN A 484 -19.15 -24.78 4.68
C GLN A 484 -17.84 -25.30 4.12
N GLY A 485 -17.92 -26.15 3.10
CA GLY A 485 -16.81 -26.52 2.22
C GLY A 485 -16.86 -25.71 0.94
N GLN A 486 -15.76 -25.06 0.54
CA GLN A 486 -15.65 -24.31 -0.69
C GLN A 486 -14.41 -24.72 -1.48
N HIS A 487 -14.60 -25.03 -2.78
CA HIS A 487 -13.54 -25.38 -3.70
C HIS A 487 -13.50 -24.36 -4.85
N ILE A 488 -12.33 -23.81 -5.15
CA ILE A 488 -12.13 -22.88 -6.25
C ILE A 488 -10.98 -23.38 -7.12
N LEU A 489 -11.27 -23.68 -8.37
CA LEU A 489 -10.29 -24.03 -9.39
C LEU A 489 -10.15 -22.89 -10.38
N ALA A 490 -8.93 -22.39 -10.57
CA ALA A 490 -8.64 -21.31 -11.49
C ALA A 490 -7.51 -21.67 -12.47
N ALA A 491 -7.65 -21.21 -13.71
CA ALA A 491 -6.60 -21.25 -14.73
C ALA A 491 -6.50 -19.88 -15.41
N TYR A 492 -5.28 -19.44 -15.71
CA TYR A 492 -5.05 -18.12 -16.30
C TYR A 492 -3.85 -18.08 -17.22
N ALA A 493 -3.90 -17.13 -18.15
CA ALA A 493 -2.81 -16.81 -19.04
C ALA A 493 -2.78 -15.30 -19.34
N ASP A 494 -1.59 -14.72 -19.36
CA ASP A 494 -1.29 -13.34 -19.75
C ASP A 494 -0.28 -13.33 -20.89
N TYR A 495 -0.49 -12.47 -21.87
CA TYR A 495 0.50 -12.14 -22.89
C TYR A 495 0.88 -10.67 -22.78
N GLN A 496 2.19 -10.38 -22.75
CA GLN A 496 2.73 -9.04 -22.69
C GLN A 496 3.64 -8.73 -23.87
N LEU A 497 3.39 -7.57 -24.51
CA LEU A 497 4.18 -6.99 -25.58
C LEU A 497 4.87 -5.72 -25.10
N LYS A 498 6.19 -5.61 -25.33
CA LYS A 498 6.98 -4.39 -25.12
C LYS A 498 7.58 -3.97 -26.46
N TRP A 499 7.10 -2.87 -27.04
CA TRP A 499 7.60 -2.40 -28.33
C TRP A 499 7.92 -0.91 -28.31
N LYS A 500 9.23 -0.60 -28.23
CA LYS A 500 9.72 0.78 -28.13
C LYS A 500 9.04 1.53 -26.97
N LYS A 501 8.20 2.52 -27.31
CA LYS A 501 7.44 3.35 -26.36
C LYS A 501 6.06 2.77 -26.02
N PHE A 502 5.67 1.70 -26.69
CA PHE A 502 4.35 1.06 -26.50
C PHE A 502 4.49 -0.23 -25.69
N GLY A 503 3.61 -0.41 -24.72
CA GLY A 503 3.42 -1.65 -23.98
C GLY A 503 1.97 -2.09 -24.04
N ALA A 504 1.73 -3.39 -24.22
CA ALA A 504 0.40 -3.99 -24.15
C ALA A 504 0.46 -5.26 -23.31
N LYS A 505 -0.57 -5.50 -22.49
CA LYS A 505 -0.75 -6.75 -21.76
C LYS A 505 -2.21 -7.16 -21.84
N ALA A 506 -2.46 -8.37 -22.31
CA ALA A 506 -3.80 -8.96 -22.39
C ALA A 506 -3.81 -10.28 -21.64
N GLY A 507 -4.83 -10.53 -20.86
CA GLY A 507 -4.96 -11.73 -20.04
C GLY A 507 -6.39 -12.21 -19.93
N VAL A 508 -6.54 -13.48 -19.61
CA VAL A 508 -7.82 -14.12 -19.31
C VAL A 508 -7.64 -15.08 -18.14
N ARG A 509 -8.61 -15.10 -17.26
CA ARG A 509 -8.71 -16.03 -16.15
C ARG A 509 -10.10 -16.67 -16.14
N TYR A 510 -10.13 -17.97 -15.94
CA TYR A 510 -11.35 -18.73 -15.69
C TYR A 510 -11.33 -19.22 -14.25
N GLU A 511 -12.44 -19.09 -13.54
CA GLU A 511 -12.64 -19.63 -12.20
C GLU A 511 -13.92 -20.46 -12.15
N HIS A 512 -13.81 -21.67 -11.61
CA HIS A 512 -14.95 -22.51 -11.22
C HIS A 512 -14.98 -22.63 -9.72
N THR A 513 -16.12 -22.25 -9.11
CA THR A 513 -16.33 -22.35 -7.67
C THR A 513 -17.47 -23.30 -7.39
N PHE A 514 -17.28 -24.17 -6.43
CA PHE A 514 -18.31 -25.01 -5.84
C PHE A 514 -18.29 -24.86 -4.33
N MET A 515 -19.47 -24.73 -3.70
CA MET A 515 -19.61 -24.72 -2.26
C MET A 515 -20.79 -25.58 -1.82
N ASP A 516 -20.63 -26.17 -0.63
CA ASP A 516 -21.63 -26.95 0.08
C ASP A 516 -21.74 -26.43 1.51
N VAL A 517 -22.96 -26.15 1.97
CA VAL A 517 -23.23 -25.61 3.30
C VAL A 517 -24.21 -26.50 4.03
N GLU A 518 -23.81 -26.99 5.19
CA GLU A 518 -24.57 -27.88 6.04
C GLU A 518 -24.85 -27.21 7.38
N TYR A 519 -26.11 -27.23 7.81
CA TYR A 519 -26.59 -26.72 9.10
C TYR A 519 -26.95 -27.89 10.00
N ASP A 520 -26.35 -27.95 11.20
CA ASP A 520 -26.61 -29.05 12.16
C ASP A 520 -27.99 -28.93 12.81
N TYR A 521 -28.41 -27.70 13.20
CA TYR A 521 -29.66 -27.50 13.93
C TYR A 521 -30.90 -27.42 13.03
N ILE A 522 -30.72 -27.05 11.77
CA ILE A 522 -31.82 -26.81 10.81
C ILE A 522 -31.37 -27.35 9.44
N PRO A 523 -31.36 -28.71 9.23
CA PRO A 523 -30.86 -29.31 7.99
C PRO A 523 -31.61 -28.90 6.74
N GLU A 524 -32.85 -28.45 6.83
CA GLU A 524 -33.67 -27.92 5.73
C GLU A 524 -33.10 -26.63 5.11
N ARG A 525 -32.14 -25.98 5.78
CA ARG A 525 -31.39 -24.79 5.28
C ARG A 525 -30.10 -25.16 4.55
N ASN A 526 -29.77 -26.44 4.43
CA ASN A 526 -28.63 -26.89 3.66
C ASN A 526 -28.78 -26.44 2.21
N PHE A 527 -27.67 -25.93 1.64
CA PHE A 527 -27.68 -25.50 0.25
C PHE A 527 -26.32 -25.73 -0.42
N LYS A 528 -26.35 -25.76 -1.74
CA LYS A 528 -25.16 -25.81 -2.60
C LYS A 528 -25.19 -24.63 -3.56
N ALA A 529 -24.02 -24.06 -3.83
CA ALA A 529 -23.89 -23.01 -4.82
C ALA A 529 -22.66 -23.26 -5.71
N GLY A 530 -22.76 -22.83 -6.97
CA GLY A 530 -21.67 -22.95 -7.94
C GLY A 530 -21.63 -21.75 -8.86
N PHE A 531 -20.41 -21.29 -9.21
CA PHE A 531 -20.20 -20.12 -10.05
C PHE A 531 -19.12 -20.40 -11.09
N ASP A 532 -19.35 -19.91 -12.31
CA ASP A 532 -18.42 -19.96 -13.43
C ASP A 532 -18.13 -18.56 -13.92
N ASP A 533 -16.87 -18.11 -13.83
CA ASP A 533 -16.48 -16.76 -14.14
C ASP A 533 -15.30 -16.71 -15.12
N VAL A 534 -15.46 -15.95 -16.20
CA VAL A 534 -14.38 -15.61 -17.16
C VAL A 534 -14.05 -14.14 -17.01
N VAL A 535 -12.80 -13.83 -16.69
CA VAL A 535 -12.34 -12.51 -16.29
C VAL A 535 -11.24 -12.02 -17.26
N PRO A 536 -11.59 -11.23 -18.27
CA PRO A 536 -10.63 -10.62 -19.19
C PRO A 536 -9.98 -9.37 -18.61
N THR A 537 -8.70 -9.13 -18.99
CA THR A 537 -7.94 -7.93 -18.68
C THR A 537 -7.20 -7.42 -19.91
N LEU A 538 -7.12 -6.09 -20.09
CA LEU A 538 -6.35 -5.45 -21.14
C LEU A 538 -5.71 -4.17 -20.59
N ASN A 539 -4.40 -4.05 -20.75
CA ASN A 539 -3.62 -2.88 -20.33
C ASN A 539 -2.76 -2.39 -21.50
N LEU A 540 -2.87 -1.13 -21.83
CA LEU A 540 -2.10 -0.44 -22.86
C LEU A 540 -1.30 0.68 -22.21
N SER A 541 -0.05 0.88 -22.61
CA SER A 541 0.79 1.96 -22.13
C SER A 541 1.57 2.61 -23.26
N TYR A 542 1.75 3.92 -23.17
CA TYR A 542 2.53 4.68 -24.12
C TYR A 542 3.41 5.70 -23.40
N MET A 543 4.73 5.68 -23.67
CA MET A 543 5.70 6.61 -23.10
C MET A 543 5.72 7.92 -23.88
N LEU A 544 5.25 9.00 -23.26
CA LEU A 544 5.22 10.37 -23.80
C LEU A 544 6.56 11.11 -23.55
N GLY A 545 7.68 10.55 -24.01
CA GLY A 545 9.01 11.10 -23.70
C GLY A 545 9.74 10.23 -22.67
N THR A 546 10.60 10.86 -21.84
CA THR A 546 11.44 10.16 -20.85
C THR A 546 10.84 10.09 -19.46
N SER A 547 9.87 10.96 -19.17
CA SER A 547 9.33 11.14 -17.80
C SER A 547 7.81 11.07 -17.69
N ALA A 548 7.10 10.90 -18.81
CA ALA A 548 5.66 10.82 -18.81
C ALA A 548 5.14 9.57 -19.49
N THR A 549 4.06 8.99 -18.95
CA THR A 549 3.41 7.78 -19.47
C THR A 549 1.90 7.97 -19.45
N LEU A 550 1.25 7.59 -20.54
CA LEU A 550 -0.20 7.45 -20.65
C LEU A 550 -0.53 5.95 -20.64
N ARG A 551 -1.53 5.55 -19.85
CA ARG A 551 -2.04 4.18 -19.80
C ARG A 551 -3.55 4.20 -20.02
N ALA A 552 -4.05 3.15 -20.66
CA ALA A 552 -5.47 2.86 -20.77
C ALA A 552 -5.68 1.39 -20.39
N ASN A 553 -6.72 1.11 -19.64
CA ASN A 553 -7.01 -0.25 -19.19
C ASN A 553 -8.49 -0.57 -19.25
N TYR A 554 -8.75 -1.85 -19.43
CA TYR A 554 -10.04 -2.49 -19.18
C TYR A 554 -9.80 -3.71 -18.31
N ASN A 555 -10.54 -3.80 -17.22
CA ASN A 555 -10.54 -4.95 -16.33
C ASN A 555 -11.98 -5.32 -15.99
N MET A 556 -12.30 -6.59 -16.05
CA MET A 556 -13.47 -7.13 -15.39
C MET A 556 -13.07 -7.65 -14.01
N ARG A 557 -13.89 -7.43 -13.01
CA ARG A 557 -13.71 -7.95 -11.66
C ARG A 557 -15.01 -8.55 -11.16
N ILE A 558 -14.90 -9.54 -10.30
CA ILE A 558 -16.04 -10.20 -9.69
C ILE A 558 -16.08 -9.95 -8.19
N ASN A 559 -17.30 -9.99 -7.63
CA ASN A 559 -17.55 -10.08 -6.21
C ASN A 559 -18.43 -11.32 -5.99
N ARG A 560 -17.79 -12.41 -5.52
CA ARG A 560 -18.45 -13.69 -5.28
C ARG A 560 -19.16 -13.64 -3.93
N PRO A 561 -20.46 -14.01 -3.84
CA PRO A 561 -21.12 -13.99 -2.54
C PRO A 561 -20.50 -15.06 -1.63
N GLY A 562 -19.96 -14.61 -0.49
CA GLY A 562 -19.50 -15.47 0.59
C GLY A 562 -20.65 -15.92 1.50
N ILE A 563 -20.38 -16.82 2.47
CA ILE A 563 -21.42 -17.37 3.36
C ILE A 563 -22.21 -16.27 4.10
N TRP A 564 -21.58 -15.15 4.42
CA TRP A 564 -22.25 -14.01 5.06
C TRP A 564 -23.42 -13.46 4.24
N TYR A 565 -23.28 -13.40 2.91
CA TYR A 565 -24.34 -12.97 2.01
C TYR A 565 -25.37 -14.06 1.75
N LEU A 566 -24.94 -15.33 1.84
CA LEU A 566 -25.74 -16.49 1.47
C LEU A 566 -26.49 -17.11 2.65
N ASN A 567 -26.06 -16.88 3.89
CA ASN A 567 -26.60 -17.51 5.09
C ASN A 567 -28.10 -17.17 5.29
N PRO A 568 -29.05 -18.10 5.09
CA PRO A 568 -30.48 -17.83 5.22
C PRO A 568 -30.98 -17.77 6.66
N PHE A 569 -30.09 -17.92 7.65
CA PHE A 569 -30.46 -17.81 9.05
C PHE A 569 -30.98 -16.41 9.37
N ARG A 570 -32.20 -16.35 9.95
CA ARG A 570 -32.81 -15.08 10.35
C ARG A 570 -32.45 -14.80 11.80
N ASP A 571 -31.58 -13.84 12.01
CA ASP A 571 -31.22 -13.38 13.35
C ASP A 571 -32.36 -12.50 13.89
N THR A 572 -33.11 -13.03 14.85
CA THR A 572 -34.24 -12.38 15.54
C THR A 572 -33.88 -11.97 16.96
N SER A 573 -32.60 -11.97 17.34
CA SER A 573 -32.14 -11.55 18.67
C SER A 573 -32.53 -10.10 19.03
N ASN A 574 -32.61 -9.23 17.99
CA ASN A 574 -33.18 -7.90 18.14
C ASN A 574 -34.63 -7.86 17.66
N PRO A 575 -35.62 -7.60 18.56
CA PRO A 575 -37.04 -7.63 18.19
C PRO A 575 -37.46 -6.49 17.23
N THR A 576 -36.63 -5.47 17.04
CA THR A 576 -36.95 -4.32 16.17
C THR A 576 -36.20 -4.36 14.83
N SER A 577 -35.24 -5.30 14.65
CA SER A 577 -34.44 -5.40 13.42
C SER A 577 -33.98 -6.82 13.20
N ILE A 578 -34.28 -7.39 12.04
CA ILE A 578 -33.91 -8.75 11.62
C ILE A 578 -32.95 -8.67 10.46
N SER A 579 -31.92 -9.53 10.46
CA SER A 579 -30.95 -9.64 9.34
C SER A 579 -30.84 -11.08 8.88
N TYR A 580 -30.71 -11.30 7.57
CA TYR A 580 -30.52 -12.61 6.96
C TYR A 580 -29.88 -12.48 5.58
N GLY A 581 -29.19 -13.54 5.15
CA GLY A 581 -28.61 -13.63 3.81
C GLY A 581 -29.59 -14.19 2.78
N ASN A 582 -29.10 -14.30 1.54
CA ASN A 582 -29.86 -14.81 0.41
C ASN A 582 -29.02 -15.86 -0.37
N PRO A 583 -29.39 -17.15 -0.29
CA PRO A 583 -28.65 -18.22 -0.98
C PRO A 583 -28.76 -18.18 -2.52
N ASP A 584 -29.69 -17.41 -3.08
CA ASP A 584 -29.92 -17.29 -4.52
C ASP A 584 -29.06 -16.21 -5.19
N LEU A 585 -28.07 -15.65 -4.49
CA LEU A 585 -27.17 -14.64 -5.05
C LEU A 585 -26.24 -15.22 -6.11
N ASP A 586 -26.05 -14.46 -7.20
CA ASP A 586 -25.06 -14.73 -8.24
C ASP A 586 -23.82 -13.84 -8.07
N THR A 587 -22.73 -14.20 -8.73
CA THR A 587 -21.51 -13.40 -8.76
C THR A 587 -21.77 -12.01 -9.38
N GLU A 588 -21.46 -10.97 -8.66
CA GLU A 588 -21.47 -9.60 -9.18
C GLU A 588 -20.28 -9.39 -10.13
N LYS A 589 -20.52 -8.74 -11.27
CA LYS A 589 -19.53 -8.45 -12.31
C LYS A 589 -19.38 -6.95 -12.52
N ALA A 590 -18.22 -6.42 -12.16
CA ALA A 590 -17.87 -5.01 -12.32
C ALA A 590 -16.91 -4.82 -13.50
N HIS A 591 -17.26 -3.92 -14.41
CA HIS A 591 -16.45 -3.53 -15.56
C HIS A 591 -15.77 -2.20 -15.27
N ILE A 592 -14.45 -2.15 -15.41
CA ILE A 592 -13.62 -1.00 -15.07
C ILE A 592 -12.85 -0.55 -16.31
N LEU A 593 -13.09 0.67 -16.75
CA LEU A 593 -12.35 1.37 -17.80
C LEU A 593 -11.54 2.48 -17.15
N GLY A 594 -10.24 2.51 -17.41
CA GLY A 594 -9.34 3.49 -16.81
C GLY A 594 -8.44 4.19 -17.83
N MET A 595 -8.08 5.44 -17.52
CA MET A 595 -7.05 6.21 -18.21
C MET A 595 -6.18 6.89 -17.17
N THR A 596 -4.88 6.64 -17.21
CA THR A 596 -3.92 7.18 -16.24
C THR A 596 -2.81 7.95 -16.95
N PHE A 597 -2.61 9.17 -16.56
CA PHE A 597 -1.45 9.99 -16.94
C PHE A 597 -0.49 10.11 -15.76
N ASN A 598 0.78 9.78 -15.99
CA ASN A 598 1.85 9.89 -15.00
C ASN A 598 2.98 10.75 -15.53
N THR A 599 3.51 11.63 -14.69
CA THR A 599 4.78 12.31 -14.97
C THR A 599 5.59 12.44 -13.68
N PHE A 600 6.90 12.18 -13.77
CA PHE A 600 7.79 12.17 -12.61
C PHE A 600 9.08 12.90 -12.90
N SER A 601 9.44 13.83 -12.01
CA SER A 601 10.71 14.52 -12.00
C SER A 601 11.24 14.65 -10.57
N ALA A 602 12.48 15.05 -10.39
CA ALA A 602 13.07 15.26 -9.06
C ALA A 602 12.31 16.31 -8.23
N LYS A 603 11.71 17.31 -8.87
CA LYS A 603 10.99 18.39 -8.18
C LYS A 603 9.48 18.23 -8.17
N PHE A 604 8.91 17.56 -9.17
CA PHE A 604 7.47 17.49 -9.33
C PHE A 604 7.06 16.12 -9.86
N SER A 605 6.06 15.53 -9.26
CA SER A 605 5.43 14.28 -9.70
C SER A 605 3.91 14.44 -9.69
N LEU A 606 3.26 13.93 -10.72
CA LEU A 606 1.81 13.95 -10.88
C LEU A 606 1.35 12.59 -11.37
N ASN A 607 0.30 12.06 -10.75
CA ASN A 607 -0.52 10.96 -11.26
C ASN A 607 -1.95 11.48 -11.37
N ALA A 608 -2.55 11.37 -12.54
CA ALA A 608 -3.95 11.66 -12.78
C ALA A 608 -4.62 10.38 -13.32
N ASN A 609 -5.64 9.90 -12.63
CA ASN A 609 -6.36 8.67 -12.97
C ASN A 609 -7.85 8.97 -13.13
N LEU A 610 -8.36 8.74 -14.32
CA LEU A 610 -9.79 8.78 -14.64
C LEU A 610 -10.29 7.35 -14.77
N THR A 611 -11.30 6.97 -13.99
CA THR A 611 -11.88 5.63 -13.97
C THR A 611 -13.40 5.71 -14.18
N TYR A 612 -13.93 4.86 -15.04
CA TYR A 612 -15.36 4.60 -15.17
C TYR A 612 -15.63 3.15 -14.83
N THR A 613 -16.47 2.95 -13.80
CA THR A 613 -16.86 1.61 -13.33
C THR A 613 -18.37 1.46 -13.49
N PHE A 614 -18.81 0.32 -14.00
CA PHE A 614 -20.22 -0.02 -14.05
C PHE A 614 -20.47 -1.47 -13.69
N THR A 615 -21.59 -1.70 -13.00
CA THR A 615 -22.06 -3.00 -12.53
C THR A 615 -23.55 -3.10 -12.86
N ASN A 616 -23.99 -4.23 -13.43
CA ASN A 616 -25.40 -4.43 -13.82
C ASN A 616 -26.18 -5.34 -12.86
N ASN A 617 -25.47 -6.17 -12.07
CA ASN A 617 -26.02 -7.15 -11.13
C ASN A 617 -25.37 -6.99 -9.75
N GLY A 618 -25.22 -5.76 -9.26
CA GLY A 618 -24.60 -5.48 -7.96
C GLY A 618 -25.31 -6.17 -6.83
N ILE A 619 -24.53 -6.79 -5.94
CA ILE A 619 -25.03 -7.33 -4.67
C ILE A 619 -25.22 -6.16 -3.72
N GLU A 620 -26.45 -5.77 -3.51
CA GLU A 620 -26.82 -4.67 -2.60
C GLU A 620 -27.43 -5.21 -1.32
N ARG A 621 -26.98 -4.67 -0.18
CA ARG A 621 -27.72 -4.78 1.06
C ARG A 621 -28.85 -3.77 1.03
N TYR A 622 -30.06 -4.23 1.25
CA TYR A 622 -31.23 -3.34 1.32
C TYR A 622 -32.08 -3.63 2.54
N SER A 623 -32.82 -2.62 2.94
CA SER A 623 -33.66 -2.64 4.14
C SER A 623 -35.09 -2.22 3.78
N PHE A 624 -36.07 -2.80 4.48
CA PHE A 624 -37.48 -2.45 4.36
C PHE A 624 -38.20 -2.70 5.68
N MET A 625 -39.37 -2.10 5.85
CA MET A 625 -40.21 -2.34 7.02
C MET A 625 -41.21 -3.48 6.72
N ASN A 626 -41.33 -4.41 7.66
CA ASN A 626 -42.29 -5.50 7.63
C ASN A 626 -42.93 -5.63 8.99
N ASN A 627 -44.23 -5.29 9.11
CA ASN A 627 -45.00 -5.34 10.37
C ASN A 627 -44.31 -4.64 11.57
N GLY A 628 -43.71 -3.45 11.34
CA GLY A 628 -43.04 -2.67 12.37
C GLY A 628 -41.62 -3.12 12.71
N VAL A 629 -41.13 -4.18 12.06
CA VAL A 629 -39.74 -4.66 12.19
C VAL A 629 -38.97 -4.30 10.94
N GLN A 630 -37.74 -3.77 11.09
CA GLN A 630 -36.86 -3.54 9.98
C GLN A 630 -36.22 -4.85 9.56
N GLU A 631 -36.42 -5.26 8.32
CA GLU A 631 -35.70 -6.40 7.73
C GLU A 631 -34.53 -5.95 6.84
N ASN A 632 -33.39 -6.64 6.94
CA ASN A 632 -32.19 -6.39 6.19
C ASN A 632 -31.75 -7.66 5.47
N THR A 633 -31.57 -7.58 4.15
CA THR A 633 -31.15 -8.73 3.35
C THR A 633 -30.30 -8.30 2.15
N TYR A 634 -29.97 -9.22 1.27
CA TYR A 634 -29.11 -8.99 0.10
C TYR A 634 -29.80 -9.46 -1.19
N GLY A 635 -29.48 -8.78 -2.31
CA GLY A 635 -29.99 -9.17 -3.61
C GLY A 635 -29.08 -8.66 -4.74
N ASN A 636 -29.04 -9.36 -5.86
CA ASN A 636 -28.42 -8.87 -7.12
C ASN A 636 -29.32 -7.83 -7.80
N VAL A 637 -29.74 -6.82 -7.06
CA VAL A 637 -30.78 -5.84 -7.44
C VAL A 637 -30.20 -4.52 -7.91
N GLY A 638 -28.89 -4.31 -7.72
CA GLY A 638 -28.21 -3.05 -7.96
C GLY A 638 -27.66 -2.89 -9.37
N LYS A 639 -27.90 -1.71 -9.99
CA LYS A 639 -27.11 -1.20 -11.10
C LYS A 639 -26.36 0.02 -10.62
N SER A 640 -25.09 0.06 -10.88
CA SER A 640 -24.27 1.22 -10.49
C SER A 640 -23.35 1.69 -11.62
N GLN A 641 -23.15 2.99 -11.69
CA GLN A 641 -22.19 3.65 -12.56
C GLN A 641 -21.43 4.67 -11.73
N ARG A 642 -20.10 4.66 -11.82
CA ARG A 642 -19.25 5.61 -11.12
C ARG A 642 -18.16 6.13 -12.04
N THR A 643 -18.10 7.45 -12.19
CA THR A 643 -16.96 8.14 -12.80
C THR A 643 -16.12 8.79 -11.70
N ARG A 644 -14.83 8.51 -11.66
CA ARG A 644 -13.92 9.03 -10.63
C ARG A 644 -12.67 9.62 -11.29
N LEU A 645 -12.31 10.85 -10.90
CA LEU A 645 -11.01 11.45 -11.19
C LEU A 645 -10.21 11.52 -9.89
N ALA A 646 -9.05 10.88 -9.87
CA ALA A 646 -8.11 10.92 -8.76
C ALA A 646 -6.81 11.62 -9.18
N LEU A 647 -6.31 12.51 -8.34
CA LEU A 647 -5.08 13.25 -8.55
C LEU A 647 -4.16 13.05 -7.35
N TRP A 648 -2.96 12.60 -7.63
CA TRP A 648 -1.87 12.61 -6.67
C TRP A 648 -0.74 13.51 -7.17
N MET A 649 -0.24 14.36 -6.29
CA MET A 649 0.80 15.33 -6.61
C MET A 649 1.83 15.38 -5.49
N ASN A 650 3.10 15.41 -5.85
CA ASN A 650 4.20 15.69 -4.94
C ASN A 650 5.09 16.78 -5.53
N TRP A 651 5.35 17.81 -4.74
CA TRP A 651 6.17 18.94 -5.15
C TRP A 651 7.27 19.22 -4.12
N ASN A 652 8.50 19.22 -4.59
CA ASN A 652 9.71 19.50 -3.83
C ASN A 652 10.30 20.85 -4.30
N PRO A 653 9.81 22.01 -3.78
CA PRO A 653 10.34 23.32 -4.21
C PRO A 653 11.82 23.51 -3.87
N GLY A 654 12.32 22.85 -2.83
CA GLY A 654 13.71 22.85 -2.39
C GLY A 654 14.10 21.53 -1.75
N SER A 655 15.33 21.47 -1.21
CA SER A 655 15.86 20.27 -0.53
C SER A 655 15.24 20.04 0.87
N THR A 656 14.62 21.05 1.45
CA THR A 656 14.11 21.04 2.83
C THR A 656 12.60 20.98 2.92
N THR A 657 11.90 21.25 1.82
CA THR A 657 10.43 21.36 1.76
C THR A 657 9.85 20.32 0.83
N ARG A 658 8.79 19.63 1.27
CA ARG A 658 7.98 18.72 0.48
C ARG A 658 6.51 19.00 0.69
N LEU A 659 5.76 19.06 -0.39
CA LEU A 659 4.30 19.18 -0.38
C LEU A 659 3.72 17.99 -1.12
N SER A 660 2.73 17.34 -0.51
CA SER A 660 2.00 16.21 -1.12
C SER A 660 0.51 16.49 -1.07
N LEU A 661 -0.17 16.22 -2.17
CA LEU A 661 -1.63 16.31 -2.29
C LEU A 661 -2.14 15.02 -2.88
N ASN A 662 -3.15 14.44 -2.24
CA ASN A 662 -3.92 13.32 -2.75
C ASN A 662 -5.40 13.72 -2.69
N THR A 663 -6.07 13.75 -3.83
CA THR A 663 -7.46 14.17 -3.89
C THR A 663 -8.21 13.37 -4.94
N SER A 664 -9.49 13.15 -4.71
CA SER A 664 -10.35 12.58 -5.73
C SER A 664 -11.76 13.14 -5.67
N GLY A 665 -12.42 13.15 -6.82
CA GLY A 665 -13.83 13.41 -6.95
C GLY A 665 -14.51 12.33 -7.78
N SER A 666 -15.70 11.91 -7.37
CA SER A 666 -16.48 10.92 -8.09
C SER A 666 -17.95 11.33 -8.18
N TYR A 667 -18.56 11.01 -9.32
CA TYR A 667 -20.01 10.99 -9.48
C TYR A 667 -20.47 9.54 -9.54
N SER A 668 -21.44 9.18 -8.70
CA SER A 668 -22.04 7.85 -8.64
C SER A 668 -23.54 7.93 -8.92
N ASP A 669 -24.06 6.96 -9.68
CA ASP A 669 -25.50 6.77 -9.94
C ASP A 669 -25.82 5.30 -9.65
N PHE A 670 -26.67 5.07 -8.67
CA PHE A 670 -27.18 3.78 -8.25
C PHE A 670 -28.66 3.69 -8.55
N GLN A 671 -29.10 2.57 -9.10
CA GLN A 671 -30.51 2.32 -9.36
C GLN A 671 -30.87 0.85 -9.15
N SER A 672 -32.06 0.62 -8.65
CA SER A 672 -32.70 -0.68 -8.55
C SER A 672 -34.16 -0.55 -9.01
N LYS A 673 -34.52 -1.32 -10.01
CA LYS A 673 -35.93 -1.40 -10.46
C LYS A 673 -36.78 -2.20 -9.49
N GLU A 674 -36.21 -3.23 -8.89
CA GLU A 674 -36.87 -4.13 -7.95
C GLU A 674 -37.26 -3.41 -6.65
N LEU A 675 -36.34 -2.55 -6.18
CA LEU A 675 -36.56 -1.75 -4.96
C LEU A 675 -37.20 -0.39 -5.25
N ASN A 676 -37.55 -0.09 -6.49
CA ASN A 676 -38.01 1.23 -6.94
C ASN A 676 -37.17 2.38 -6.40
N SER A 677 -35.84 2.17 -6.35
CA SER A 677 -34.89 3.09 -5.74
C SER A 677 -33.86 3.60 -6.73
N ARG A 678 -33.57 4.90 -6.66
CA ARG A 678 -32.47 5.53 -7.38
C ARG A 678 -31.84 6.61 -6.51
N ASN A 679 -30.52 6.63 -6.45
CA ASN A 679 -29.76 7.64 -5.75
C ASN A 679 -28.50 8.00 -6.51
N SER A 680 -28.17 9.28 -6.61
CA SER A 680 -26.98 9.74 -7.30
C SER A 680 -26.39 10.97 -6.64
N GLY A 681 -25.09 11.19 -6.82
CA GLY A 681 -24.45 12.37 -6.27
C GLY A 681 -22.94 12.40 -6.44
N PHE A 682 -22.38 13.50 -6.02
CA PHE A 682 -20.93 13.73 -6.00
C PHE A 682 -20.36 13.39 -4.62
N ALA A 683 -19.20 12.75 -4.63
CA ALA A 683 -18.38 12.56 -3.44
C ALA A 683 -16.94 12.95 -3.75
N GLY A 684 -16.27 13.54 -2.78
CA GLY A 684 -14.89 14.00 -2.92
C GLY A 684 -14.09 13.80 -1.65
N GLU A 685 -12.78 13.66 -1.81
CA GLU A 685 -11.84 13.51 -0.71
C GLU A 685 -10.56 14.27 -1.00
N VAL A 686 -9.92 14.77 0.03
CA VAL A 686 -8.65 15.47 -0.05
C VAL A 686 -7.78 15.10 1.14
N PHE A 687 -6.50 14.89 0.86
CA PHE A 687 -5.44 14.80 1.85
C PHE A 687 -4.26 15.66 1.39
N ALA A 688 -3.74 16.49 2.28
CA ALA A 688 -2.55 17.30 2.05
C ALA A 688 -1.53 17.09 3.16
N ASN A 689 -0.24 17.08 2.81
CA ASN A 689 0.86 17.00 3.75
C ASN A 689 1.96 17.99 3.36
N ILE A 690 2.43 18.76 4.34
CA ILE A 690 3.54 19.69 4.21
C ILE A 690 4.63 19.22 5.17
N GLN A 691 5.81 18.95 4.64
CA GLN A 691 6.97 18.55 5.41
C GLN A 691 8.07 19.59 5.24
N GLN A 692 8.61 20.07 6.34
CA GLN A 692 9.67 21.07 6.41
C GLN A 692 10.81 20.58 7.30
N THR A 693 12.01 20.51 6.75
CA THR A 693 13.23 20.35 7.56
C THR A 693 13.72 21.72 7.99
N ILE A 694 13.83 21.92 9.28
CA ILE A 694 14.30 23.14 9.92
C ILE A 694 15.68 22.92 10.55
N PRO A 695 16.38 23.97 11.05
CA PRO A 695 17.69 23.81 11.69
C PRO A 695 17.74 22.66 12.71
N TRP A 696 18.94 22.14 12.98
CA TRP A 696 19.22 20.96 13.82
C TRP A 696 18.66 19.63 13.30
N GLU A 697 18.43 19.51 12.01
CA GLU A 697 17.81 18.33 11.37
C GLU A 697 16.43 17.97 11.96
N LEU A 698 15.75 18.92 12.58
CA LEU A 698 14.36 18.76 13.02
C LEU A 698 13.45 18.75 11.81
N ARG A 699 12.54 17.78 11.76
CA ARG A 699 11.58 17.64 10.68
C ARG A 699 10.18 17.85 11.22
N LEU A 700 9.52 18.87 10.70
CA LEU A 700 8.16 19.24 11.05
C LEU A 700 7.25 18.86 9.89
N SER A 701 6.20 18.10 10.18
CA SER A 701 5.19 17.69 9.21
C SER A 701 3.81 18.12 9.69
N PHE A 702 3.06 18.81 8.82
CA PHE A 702 1.65 19.10 9.01
C PHE A 702 0.87 18.30 7.99
N TYR A 703 -0.18 17.64 8.43
CA TYR A 703 -1.07 16.91 7.54
C TYR A 703 -2.52 17.15 7.90
N GLY A 704 -3.38 17.04 6.90
CA GLY A 704 -4.80 17.12 7.10
C GLY A 704 -5.56 16.66 5.88
N GLY A 705 -6.82 16.33 6.09
CA GLY A 705 -7.67 15.86 5.04
C GLY A 705 -9.12 15.74 5.49
N GLY A 706 -9.97 15.38 4.54
CA GLY A 706 -11.37 15.13 4.80
C GLY A 706 -12.08 14.62 3.55
N SER A 707 -13.34 14.20 3.74
CA SER A 707 -14.21 13.77 2.66
C SER A 707 -15.61 14.37 2.79
N THR A 708 -16.27 14.47 1.65
CA THR A 708 -17.72 14.68 1.59
C THR A 708 -18.45 13.35 1.84
N PRO A 709 -19.78 13.37 2.07
CA PRO A 709 -20.58 12.16 2.17
C PRO A 709 -20.43 11.26 0.94
N TYR A 710 -20.33 9.95 1.14
CA TYR A 710 -20.48 8.98 0.06
C TYR A 710 -21.95 8.65 -0.21
N ILE A 711 -22.25 8.19 -1.42
CA ILE A 711 -23.61 7.85 -1.86
C ILE A 711 -23.72 6.33 -1.96
N SER A 712 -24.84 5.77 -1.50
CA SER A 712 -25.28 4.38 -1.66
C SER A 712 -26.67 4.32 -2.27
N LEU A 713 -27.15 3.12 -2.64
CA LEU A 713 -28.46 2.95 -3.28
C LEU A 713 -29.61 3.56 -2.45
N GLN A 714 -29.68 3.28 -1.16
CA GLN A 714 -30.75 3.73 -0.26
C GLN A 714 -30.30 4.82 0.71
N GLY A 715 -29.13 5.48 0.50
CA GLY A 715 -28.68 6.43 1.50
C GLY A 715 -27.41 7.19 1.19
N LYS A 716 -26.87 7.78 2.23
CA LYS A 716 -25.59 8.49 2.20
C LYS A 716 -24.86 8.39 3.53
N GLY A 717 -23.53 8.43 3.47
CA GLY A 717 -22.66 8.53 4.65
C GLY A 717 -22.45 9.97 5.12
N SER A 718 -21.47 10.20 5.98
CA SER A 718 -21.09 11.54 6.46
C SER A 718 -19.85 12.10 5.78
N SER A 719 -19.68 13.42 5.95
CA SER A 719 -18.38 14.06 5.82
C SER A 719 -17.57 13.87 7.09
N PHE A 720 -16.26 13.87 6.96
CA PHE A 720 -15.32 13.92 8.08
C PHE A 720 -14.09 14.77 7.73
N TYR A 721 -13.34 15.18 8.75
CA TYR A 721 -12.04 15.80 8.58
C TYR A 721 -11.09 15.41 9.72
N TYR A 722 -9.81 15.49 9.45
CA TYR A 722 -8.74 15.23 10.41
C TYR A 722 -7.51 16.06 10.10
N TYR A 723 -6.67 16.28 11.09
CA TYR A 723 -5.42 17.01 10.96
C TYR A 723 -4.43 16.59 12.04
N GLY A 724 -3.16 16.84 11.78
CA GLY A 724 -2.12 16.52 12.75
C GLY A 724 -0.78 17.16 12.45
N VAL A 725 0.11 17.07 13.44
CA VAL A 725 1.48 17.55 13.38
C VAL A 725 2.42 16.49 13.93
N ASN A 726 3.56 16.29 13.26
CA ASN A 726 4.65 15.46 13.70
C ASN A 726 5.93 16.27 13.77
N LEU A 727 6.66 16.16 14.87
CA LEU A 727 8.01 16.70 15.05
C LEU A 727 8.97 15.53 15.26
N ASN A 728 9.94 15.41 14.36
CA ASN A 728 10.79 14.24 14.26
C ASN A 728 12.27 14.65 14.25
N ARG A 729 13.11 13.90 14.95
CA ARG A 729 14.55 14.05 14.90
C ARG A 729 15.27 12.72 14.98
N SER A 730 16.33 12.59 14.15
CA SER A 730 17.24 11.44 14.18
C SER A 730 18.50 11.80 14.92
N PHE A 731 18.97 10.90 15.78
CA PHE A 731 20.16 11.04 16.63
C PHE A 731 21.14 9.90 16.34
N LEU A 732 22.33 9.99 16.90
CA LEU A 732 23.46 9.07 16.79
C LEU A 732 24.03 9.00 15.38
N LYS A 733 25.24 8.38 15.28
CA LYS A 733 25.86 8.08 13.98
C LYS A 733 24.92 7.23 13.12
N ASP A 734 24.87 7.49 11.81
CA ASP A 734 24.04 6.80 10.84
C ASP A 734 22.52 6.92 11.17
N LYS A 735 22.12 7.95 11.95
CA LYS A 735 20.72 8.24 12.29
C LYS A 735 20.01 7.02 12.91
N ARG A 736 20.69 6.32 13.80
CA ARG A 736 20.22 5.04 14.37
C ARG A 736 19.11 5.18 15.41
N LEU A 737 19.03 6.30 16.13
CA LEU A 737 17.97 6.59 17.08
C LEU A 737 17.03 7.64 16.49
N ASN A 738 15.73 7.38 16.43
CA ASN A 738 14.73 8.32 15.98
C ASN A 738 13.71 8.57 17.09
N ILE A 739 13.38 9.84 17.32
CA ILE A 739 12.37 10.27 18.28
C ILE A 739 11.37 11.14 17.54
N SER A 740 10.09 10.85 17.72
CA SER A 740 8.97 11.59 17.14
C SER A 740 7.97 11.98 18.21
N LEU A 741 7.58 13.23 18.23
CA LEU A 741 6.43 13.74 18.97
C LEU A 741 5.30 13.95 17.95
N PHE A 742 4.12 13.49 18.26
CA PHE A 742 2.97 13.65 17.37
C PHE A 742 1.73 14.10 18.13
N ALA A 743 0.89 14.81 17.42
CA ALA A 743 -0.41 15.20 17.89
C ALA A 743 -1.39 15.29 16.73
N SER A 744 -2.59 14.72 16.88
CA SER A 744 -3.66 14.76 15.89
C SER A 744 -4.98 15.16 16.53
N ASN A 745 -5.81 15.86 15.76
CA ASN A 745 -7.15 16.32 16.16
C ASN A 745 -7.17 17.00 17.55
N ILE A 746 -6.12 17.79 17.87
CA ILE A 746 -5.91 18.38 19.20
C ILE A 746 -7.14 19.16 19.71
N PHE A 747 -7.83 19.88 18.81
CA PHE A 747 -8.99 20.71 19.13
C PHE A 747 -10.31 19.96 19.01
N GLN A 748 -10.28 18.67 18.60
CA GLN A 748 -11.47 17.86 18.36
C GLN A 748 -11.42 16.60 19.25
N LYS A 749 -12.37 16.50 20.19
CA LYS A 749 -12.43 15.36 21.11
C LYS A 749 -12.92 14.10 20.40
N TYR A 750 -13.91 14.24 19.53
CA TYR A 750 -14.55 13.15 18.78
C TYR A 750 -14.57 13.44 17.28
N ASN A 751 -14.36 12.41 16.48
CA ASN A 751 -14.79 12.36 15.09
C ASN A 751 -16.15 11.66 15.03
N SER A 752 -17.11 12.30 14.39
CA SER A 752 -18.46 11.76 14.26
C SER A 752 -18.73 11.34 12.83
N TYR A 753 -19.33 10.17 12.68
CA TYR A 753 -19.70 9.58 11.40
C TYR A 753 -21.18 9.31 11.43
N SER A 754 -21.91 9.80 10.43
CA SER A 754 -23.33 9.57 10.28
C SER A 754 -23.62 8.72 9.06
N ASN A 755 -24.64 7.92 9.14
CA ASN A 755 -25.20 7.18 8.03
C ASN A 755 -26.70 7.44 7.98
N GLU A 756 -27.24 7.67 6.80
CA GLU A 756 -28.64 7.92 6.56
C GLU A 756 -29.14 6.93 5.52
N VAL A 757 -30.22 6.24 5.82
CA VAL A 757 -30.92 5.32 4.91
C VAL A 757 -32.36 5.80 4.79
N TRP A 758 -32.89 5.83 3.60
CA TRP A 758 -34.29 6.19 3.33
C TRP A 758 -34.89 5.30 2.25
N THR A 759 -36.14 4.96 2.48
CA THR A 759 -36.97 4.18 1.56
C THR A 759 -38.38 4.79 1.52
N ASP A 760 -39.28 4.21 0.75
CA ASP A 760 -40.69 4.62 0.76
C ASP A 760 -41.41 4.30 2.08
N THR A 761 -40.86 3.39 2.91
CA THR A 761 -41.49 2.90 4.15
C THR A 761 -40.85 3.43 5.41
N PHE A 762 -39.59 3.86 5.37
CA PHE A 762 -38.88 4.37 6.55
C PHE A 762 -37.68 5.27 6.19
N ARG A 763 -37.28 6.04 7.20
CA ARG A 763 -35.99 6.72 7.24
C ARG A 763 -35.23 6.31 8.48
N SER A 764 -33.93 6.04 8.35
CA SER A 764 -33.06 5.75 9.49
C SER A 764 -31.80 6.64 9.40
N TRP A 765 -31.43 7.15 10.56
CA TRP A 765 -30.22 7.96 10.73
C TRP A 765 -29.43 7.44 11.92
N SER A 766 -28.13 7.34 11.77
CA SER A 766 -27.22 6.97 12.86
C SER A 766 -25.98 7.86 12.87
N LYS A 767 -25.43 8.11 14.07
CA LYS A 767 -24.22 8.88 14.27
C LYS A 767 -23.38 8.22 15.34
N ASN A 768 -22.18 7.77 14.95
CA ASN A 768 -21.17 7.23 15.84
C ASN A 768 -20.05 8.25 16.04
N SER A 769 -19.67 8.54 17.29
CA SER A 769 -18.67 9.53 17.65
C SER A 769 -17.51 8.85 18.37
N TYR A 770 -16.35 8.75 17.71
CA TYR A 770 -15.18 8.07 18.24
C TYR A 770 -14.16 9.08 18.79
N PRO A 771 -13.48 8.78 19.92
CA PRO A 771 -12.39 9.59 20.43
C PRO A 771 -11.31 9.81 19.37
N SER A 772 -11.01 11.07 19.04
CA SER A 772 -10.10 11.41 17.94
C SER A 772 -8.84 12.15 18.36
N ARG A 773 -8.88 12.84 19.53
CA ARG A 773 -7.72 13.58 20.03
C ARG A 773 -6.61 12.64 20.45
N ARG A 774 -5.48 12.67 19.77
CA ARG A 774 -4.35 11.77 20.01
C ARG A 774 -3.05 12.55 20.07
N TYR A 775 -2.23 12.26 21.08
CA TYR A 775 -0.88 12.81 21.21
C TYR A 775 0.02 11.80 21.92
N GLY A 776 1.29 11.82 21.56
CA GLY A 776 2.23 10.82 22.09
C GLY A 776 3.66 11.01 21.61
N ILE A 777 4.47 10.04 22.01
CA ILE A 777 5.88 9.91 21.65
C ILE A 777 6.16 8.54 21.06
N SER A 778 6.97 8.53 20.00
CA SER A 778 7.50 7.31 19.39
C SER A 778 9.01 7.33 19.38
N ILE A 779 9.63 6.21 19.74
CA ILE A 779 11.08 6.02 19.77
C ILE A 779 11.40 4.78 18.96
N SER A 780 12.41 4.84 18.08
CA SER A 780 12.93 3.66 17.38
C SER A 780 14.46 3.68 17.36
N TRP A 781 15.05 2.51 17.62
CA TRP A 781 16.49 2.33 17.68
C TRP A 781 16.93 1.15 16.81
N ARG A 782 17.89 1.39 15.91
CA ARG A 782 18.42 0.40 14.97
C ARG A 782 19.84 0.02 15.33
N PHE A 783 20.13 -1.29 15.36
CA PHE A 783 21.44 -1.89 15.60
C PHE A 783 21.89 -2.72 14.39
N GLY A 784 23.20 -2.89 14.28
CA GLY A 784 23.81 -3.72 13.25
C GLY A 784 23.87 -3.06 11.88
N GLU A 785 24.54 -3.72 10.99
CA GLU A 785 24.65 -3.38 9.58
C GLU A 785 24.55 -4.65 8.76
N LEU A 786 23.81 -4.56 7.67
CA LEU A 786 23.63 -5.63 6.73
C LEU A 786 24.28 -5.25 5.38
N LYS A 787 25.04 -6.15 4.59
CA LYS A 787 25.84 -5.89 3.35
C LYS A 787 25.46 -6.67 2.08
N THR A 788 24.48 -7.58 2.03
CA THR A 788 24.04 -8.31 0.82
C THR A 788 22.53 -8.34 0.59
N GLN A 789 22.06 -8.68 -0.62
CA GLN A 789 20.64 -8.72 -0.98
C GLN A 789 20.00 -10.07 -0.62
N VAL A 790 18.81 -10.05 -0.04
CA VAL A 790 17.94 -11.20 0.14
C VAL A 790 17.30 -11.57 -1.19
N LYS A 791 17.45 -12.80 -1.65
CA LYS A 791 16.71 -13.30 -2.80
C LYS A 791 15.37 -13.86 -2.37
N LYS A 792 14.33 -13.55 -3.13
CA LYS A 792 12.96 -14.03 -2.94
C LYS A 792 12.44 -14.63 -4.23
N THR A 793 11.49 -15.56 -4.12
CA THR A 793 10.80 -16.12 -5.27
C THR A 793 10.05 -15.02 -6.03
N GLN A 794 10.07 -15.08 -7.36
CA GLN A 794 9.42 -14.10 -8.23
C GLN A 794 7.90 -14.20 -8.17
N ARG A 795 7.39 -15.35 -7.74
CA ARG A 795 5.96 -15.66 -7.61
C ARG A 795 5.68 -16.38 -6.30
N SER A 796 4.48 -16.18 -5.78
CA SER A 796 3.95 -16.85 -4.60
C SER A 796 2.43 -16.86 -4.66
N ILE A 797 1.79 -17.70 -3.82
CA ILE A 797 0.33 -17.83 -3.75
C ILE A 797 -0.31 -16.51 -3.34
N THR A 798 -1.37 -16.13 -4.09
CA THR A 798 -2.28 -15.06 -3.76
C THR A 798 -3.69 -15.63 -3.62
N ASN A 799 -4.34 -15.46 -2.45
CA ASN A 799 -5.76 -15.76 -2.24
C ASN A 799 -6.46 -14.44 -1.97
N ASP A 800 -7.13 -13.93 -2.99
CA ASP A 800 -7.70 -12.60 -2.99
C ASP A 800 -9.24 -12.62 -2.93
N ASP A 801 -9.84 -13.82 -2.90
CA ASP A 801 -11.27 -14.00 -2.85
C ASP A 801 -11.86 -13.78 -1.46
N VAL A 802 -13.14 -13.38 -1.39
CA VAL A 802 -13.85 -13.10 -0.14
C VAL A 802 -13.89 -14.32 0.73
N LYS A 803 -13.47 -14.17 1.99
CA LYS A 803 -13.60 -15.20 3.00
C LYS A 803 -14.92 -15.08 3.74
N ALA A 804 -15.53 -16.21 4.00
CA ALA A 804 -16.71 -16.27 4.85
C ALA A 804 -16.40 -15.74 6.25
N GLY A 805 -17.28 -14.91 6.80
CA GLY A 805 -17.19 -14.41 8.16
C GLY A 805 -16.08 -13.40 8.46
N GLY A 806 -15.32 -12.98 7.45
CA GLY A 806 -14.21 -12.05 7.63
C GLY A 806 -14.50 -10.59 7.36
N ASP A 807 -15.66 -10.23 6.90
CA ASP A 807 -16.09 -8.83 6.84
C ASP A 807 -16.48 -8.36 8.24
N ASN A 808 -15.48 -8.26 9.10
CA ASN A 808 -15.51 -7.19 10.09
C ASN A 808 -15.41 -5.86 9.30
N LYS A 809 -16.50 -5.47 8.66
CA LYS A 809 -16.87 -4.08 8.65
C LYS A 809 -17.14 -3.74 10.12
N SER A 810 -16.06 -3.66 10.89
CA SER A 810 -16.07 -3.00 12.19
C SER A 810 -16.27 -1.51 11.93
N GLY A 811 -17.44 -1.15 11.68
CA GLY A 811 -17.96 0.15 11.32
C GLY A 811 -19.46 0.09 11.02
N GLY A 812 -20.01 -1.10 10.94
CA GLY A 812 -21.45 -1.31 11.02
C GLY A 812 -21.78 -1.52 12.49
N SER A 813 -22.18 -0.47 13.17
CA SER A 813 -22.99 -0.54 14.37
C SER A 813 -23.71 -1.88 14.45
N MET A 814 -23.34 -2.70 15.47
CA MET A 814 -24.39 -3.45 16.10
C MET A 814 -25.44 -2.43 16.53
N GLN A 815 -26.56 -2.42 15.91
CA GLN A 815 -27.82 -2.14 16.54
C GLN A 815 -28.43 -3.45 16.88
#